data_d003a9046d7bdccd826f47ad46c05d3e
#
_entry.id   d003a9046d7bdccd826f47ad46c05d3e
#
_cell.length_a   1.000
_cell.length_b   1.000
_cell.length_c   1.000
_cell.angle_alpha   90.00
_cell.angle_beta   90.00
_cell.angle_gamma   90.00
#
_symmetry.space_group_name_H-M   'P 1'
#
loop_
_entity.id
_entity.type
_entity.pdbx_description
1 polymer ?
#
loop_
_entity_poly.entity_id
_entity_poly.type
_entity_poly.pdbx_seq_one_letter_code
_entity_poly.pdbx_strand_id
1 'polypeptide(L)'
;MPDVKMRNRQTQSMVTPGSQFVQLLETFVGEDSPLSVSEALTSFFKRSFVETKEEKMSSLEEAKQNASQVRRRLLLKALFQKWDSDGSGFLDLKEIDELLYTYKEGMEKESMKKAKLHIQFPKPHPDHEVRLSSKQFQKYIELVVSELRGNEDHVLENVVEFLMSALERSHVESLRNCARQKWLHQIQRAAETSGVSLDPVYTETFKALTQDSKAHGNKKISAHISLLEENLLLPDRGNVLLRNVACTLDDAPFVLNRVLYRDMKGISFTVVDEGKPIHVPQVQHHGNIYFWNYSRKKNDQNGSFLALPLQDASMRIFGVLAVDTLRDPQKINIFLPHEIRFYQGVANVFSAAYHYVRSREHILHIVITGIGWLYNIITSSITAITTYFIEPGLEQDSDYVLRNMMVTGHLGLTEIHKNPPTIFRKTCIFRDFLYKCTDSSEVVLASVCGENHIAVPLRERTGEALGVLDVNIGRSKMLFYREFKDLQKMIKVIQVACNEILGELSGEIKKNYILEIENVGEVQRAGILFFRVMLQELQGCLRLLTSVDFVSLLLYDYNPLAEPKSPPDSKSKELEANIKLVQDILKAIILFFHPELELSSDLRNWDKCKLYINRYLVENICDFDPTARNLKVNLKLIDDYIGGHSRTEVWEFGNIAIEYLYHWAYICLALMKLNKKINSAISPPLPSKTDSYMYAKMPGESLLGKC
;
A
#
# COMPACT_ATOMS: atom_id res chain seq x y z
N MET A 1 -75.37 -19.84 -51.09
CA MET A 1 -75.09 -18.44 -50.70
C MET A 1 -75.86 -18.17 -49.41
N PRO A 2 -75.21 -17.86 -48.32
CA PRO A 2 -74.76 -16.51 -47.97
C PRO A 2 -73.35 -16.52 -47.32
N ASP A 3 -72.73 -15.33 -47.37
CA ASP A 3 -71.48 -14.93 -46.84
C ASP A 3 -71.37 -15.00 -45.32
N VAL A 4 -70.33 -15.63 -44.86
CA VAL A 4 -69.85 -15.51 -43.45
C VAL A 4 -68.56 -14.71 -43.44
N LYS A 5 -68.65 -13.45 -43.10
CA LYS A 5 -67.54 -12.58 -42.79
C LYS A 5 -66.84 -13.06 -41.54
N MET A 6 -65.71 -13.75 -41.68
CA MET A 6 -64.76 -13.95 -40.58
C MET A 6 -64.09 -12.62 -40.25
N ARG A 7 -64.36 -12.07 -39.08
CA ARG A 7 -63.55 -11.01 -38.44
C ARG A 7 -62.28 -11.66 -37.86
N ASN A 8 -61.19 -11.55 -38.60
CA ASN A 8 -59.86 -11.79 -38.03
C ASN A 8 -59.55 -10.65 -37.07
N ARG A 9 -59.70 -10.92 -35.78
CA ARG A 9 -58.98 -10.14 -34.74
C ARG A 9 -57.54 -10.66 -34.71
N GLN A 10 -56.63 -9.99 -35.40
CA GLN A 10 -55.21 -10.10 -35.16
C GLN A 10 -54.92 -9.50 -33.76
N THR A 11 -54.90 -10.37 -32.76
CA THR A 11 -54.13 -10.07 -31.55
C THR A 11 -52.66 -10.17 -31.93
N GLN A 12 -52.03 -9.02 -32.27
CA GLN A 12 -50.57 -8.92 -32.23
C GLN A 12 -50.12 -9.11 -30.78
N SER A 13 -49.84 -10.34 -30.41
CA SER A 13 -48.99 -10.60 -29.23
C SER A 13 -47.63 -10.03 -29.56
N MET A 14 -47.19 -9.05 -28.82
CA MET A 14 -45.80 -8.59 -28.88
C MET A 14 -44.90 -9.78 -28.44
N VAL A 15 -44.44 -10.52 -29.44
CA VAL A 15 -43.48 -11.61 -29.23
C VAL A 15 -42.15 -10.95 -28.87
N THR A 16 -41.71 -11.10 -27.65
CA THR A 16 -40.41 -10.57 -27.24
C THR A 16 -39.31 -11.29 -28.00
N PRO A 17 -38.16 -10.65 -28.26
CA PRO A 17 -37.03 -11.29 -28.94
C PRO A 17 -36.63 -12.61 -28.33
N GLY A 18 -36.78 -12.79 -27.03
CA GLY A 18 -36.51 -14.03 -26.30
C GLY A 18 -37.45 -15.18 -26.67
N SER A 19 -38.76 -14.92 -26.88
CA SER A 19 -39.72 -15.98 -27.28
C SER A 19 -39.48 -16.43 -28.71
N GLN A 20 -39.08 -15.56 -29.64
CA GLN A 20 -38.68 -15.94 -31.01
C GLN A 20 -37.43 -16.83 -31.02
N PHE A 21 -36.43 -16.53 -30.16
CA PHE A 21 -35.23 -17.36 -30.02
C PHE A 21 -35.55 -18.74 -29.47
N VAL A 22 -36.42 -18.84 -28.45
CA VAL A 22 -36.84 -20.12 -27.89
C VAL A 22 -37.63 -20.96 -28.94
N GLN A 23 -38.58 -20.36 -29.68
CA GLN A 23 -39.29 -21.04 -30.77
C GLN A 23 -38.34 -21.53 -31.89
N LEU A 24 -37.32 -20.76 -32.23
CA LEU A 24 -36.34 -21.17 -33.19
C LEU A 24 -35.50 -22.35 -32.72
N LEU A 25 -35.13 -22.36 -31.44
CA LEU A 25 -34.40 -23.49 -30.84
C LEU A 25 -35.28 -24.74 -30.74
N GLU A 26 -36.54 -24.62 -30.36
CA GLU A 26 -37.50 -25.72 -30.34
C GLU A 26 -37.69 -26.36 -31.72
N THR A 27 -37.68 -25.53 -32.77
CA THR A 27 -37.79 -25.99 -34.17
C THR A 27 -36.55 -26.78 -34.60
N PHE A 28 -35.36 -26.41 -34.09
CA PHE A 28 -34.12 -27.13 -34.42
C PHE A 28 -33.91 -28.40 -33.60
N VAL A 29 -34.35 -28.43 -32.35
CA VAL A 29 -34.17 -29.53 -31.43
C VAL A 29 -35.15 -30.67 -31.71
N GLY A 30 -36.40 -30.37 -32.20
CA GLY A 30 -37.47 -31.35 -32.47
C GLY A 30 -38.08 -31.91 -31.18
N GLU A 31 -39.36 -32.32 -31.30
CA GLU A 31 -40.13 -32.80 -30.14
C GLU A 31 -39.62 -34.10 -29.52
N ASP A 32 -38.88 -34.93 -30.24
CA ASP A 32 -38.40 -36.25 -29.81
C ASP A 32 -36.93 -36.24 -29.32
N SER A 33 -36.33 -35.07 -29.08
CA SER A 33 -34.93 -35.00 -28.68
C SER A 33 -34.74 -35.36 -27.19
N PRO A 34 -33.68 -36.17 -26.87
CA PRO A 34 -33.41 -36.53 -25.46
C PRO A 34 -33.08 -35.31 -24.63
N LEU A 35 -33.48 -35.33 -23.36
CA LEU A 35 -33.25 -34.25 -22.38
C LEU A 35 -31.77 -33.82 -22.30
N SER A 36 -30.85 -34.75 -22.50
CA SER A 36 -29.40 -34.53 -22.53
C SER A 36 -28.96 -33.59 -23.64
N VAL A 37 -29.65 -33.54 -24.79
CA VAL A 37 -29.37 -32.62 -25.89
C VAL A 37 -29.80 -31.20 -25.52
N SER A 38 -30.96 -31.06 -24.91
CA SER A 38 -31.46 -29.77 -24.41
C SER A 38 -30.58 -29.21 -23.31
N GLU A 39 -30.11 -30.04 -22.40
CA GLU A 39 -29.15 -29.63 -21.33
C GLU A 39 -27.78 -29.26 -21.91
N ALA A 40 -27.26 -29.98 -22.89
CA ALA A 40 -25.99 -29.67 -23.55
C ALA A 40 -26.08 -28.34 -24.34
N LEU A 41 -27.19 -28.12 -25.06
CA LEU A 41 -27.46 -26.87 -25.77
C LEU A 41 -27.59 -25.68 -24.79
N THR A 42 -28.33 -25.86 -23.72
CA THR A 42 -28.50 -24.84 -22.68
C THR A 42 -27.14 -24.49 -22.04
N SER A 43 -26.30 -25.50 -21.77
CA SER A 43 -24.98 -25.31 -21.23
C SER A 43 -24.03 -24.62 -22.21
N PHE A 44 -24.15 -24.95 -23.51
CA PHE A 44 -23.38 -24.29 -24.57
C PHE A 44 -23.74 -22.82 -24.69
N PHE A 45 -25.03 -22.48 -24.75
CA PHE A 45 -25.47 -21.08 -24.83
C PHE A 45 -25.11 -20.29 -23.58
N LYS A 46 -25.25 -20.85 -22.40
CA LYS A 46 -24.81 -20.21 -21.14
C LYS A 46 -23.32 -19.90 -21.13
N ARG A 47 -22.47 -20.77 -21.70
CA ARG A 47 -21.00 -20.56 -21.80
C ARG A 47 -20.65 -19.57 -22.90
N SER A 48 -21.41 -19.55 -24.01
CA SER A 48 -21.12 -18.72 -25.21
C SER A 48 -21.82 -17.36 -25.15
N PHE A 49 -22.74 -17.17 -24.20
CA PHE A 49 -23.49 -15.93 -24.07
C PHE A 49 -22.56 -14.80 -23.58
N VAL A 50 -22.27 -13.87 -24.45
CA VAL A 50 -21.59 -12.62 -24.15
C VAL A 50 -22.63 -11.53 -24.12
N GLU A 51 -23.04 -11.12 -22.92
CA GLU A 51 -23.95 -9.98 -22.74
C GLU A 51 -23.41 -8.72 -23.42
N THR A 52 -24.26 -7.97 -24.09
CA THR A 52 -23.89 -6.67 -24.63
C THR A 52 -23.59 -5.68 -23.50
N LYS A 53 -22.81 -4.65 -23.79
CA LYS A 53 -22.48 -3.62 -22.81
C LYS A 53 -23.74 -2.92 -22.27
N GLU A 54 -24.77 -2.78 -23.10
CA GLU A 54 -26.04 -2.16 -22.75
C GLU A 54 -26.90 -3.08 -21.85
N GLU A 55 -26.95 -4.38 -22.14
CA GLU A 55 -27.63 -5.38 -21.29
C GLU A 55 -26.95 -5.47 -19.91
N LYS A 56 -25.61 -5.44 -19.87
CA LYS A 56 -24.85 -5.40 -18.61
C LYS A 56 -25.12 -4.13 -17.81
N MET A 57 -25.19 -2.99 -18.49
CA MET A 57 -25.52 -1.70 -17.85
C MET A 57 -26.95 -1.72 -17.31
N SER A 58 -27.93 -2.24 -18.08
CA SER A 58 -29.33 -2.35 -17.65
C SER A 58 -29.50 -3.30 -16.48
N SER A 59 -28.89 -4.50 -16.52
CA SER A 59 -28.96 -5.45 -15.42
C SER A 59 -28.25 -4.97 -14.16
N LEU A 60 -27.16 -4.22 -14.32
CA LEU A 60 -26.48 -3.58 -13.20
C LEU A 60 -27.32 -2.48 -12.57
N GLU A 61 -28.00 -1.68 -13.37
CA GLU A 61 -28.87 -0.60 -12.88
C GLU A 61 -30.10 -1.17 -12.16
N GLU A 62 -30.71 -2.22 -12.69
CA GLU A 62 -31.81 -2.94 -12.04
C GLU A 62 -31.36 -3.56 -10.71
N ALA A 63 -30.17 -4.18 -10.67
CA ALA A 63 -29.59 -4.71 -9.45
C ALA A 63 -29.32 -3.61 -8.40
N LYS A 64 -28.83 -2.43 -8.84
CA LYS A 64 -28.64 -1.27 -7.96
C LYS A 64 -29.96 -0.76 -7.38
N GLN A 65 -31.00 -0.63 -8.20
CA GLN A 65 -32.31 -0.20 -7.74
C GLN A 65 -32.93 -1.19 -6.74
N ASN A 66 -32.84 -2.49 -7.03
CA ASN A 66 -33.30 -3.53 -6.12
C ASN A 66 -32.53 -3.51 -4.79
N ALA A 67 -31.21 -3.34 -4.85
CA ALA A 67 -30.38 -3.23 -3.65
C ALA A 67 -30.74 -2.00 -2.81
N SER A 68 -31.00 -0.84 -3.46
CA SER A 68 -31.43 0.38 -2.78
C SER A 68 -32.78 0.18 -2.08
N GLN A 69 -33.76 -0.42 -2.75
CA GLN A 69 -35.10 -0.69 -2.13
C GLN A 69 -34.97 -1.61 -0.94
N VAL A 70 -34.22 -2.69 -1.03
CA VAL A 70 -33.97 -3.61 0.08
C VAL A 70 -33.27 -2.89 1.23
N ARG A 71 -32.29 -2.07 0.95
CA ARG A 71 -31.59 -1.24 1.94
C ARG A 71 -32.55 -0.32 2.68
N ARG A 72 -33.38 0.45 1.96
CA ARG A 72 -34.38 1.34 2.53
C ARG A 72 -35.31 0.59 3.51
N ARG A 73 -35.87 -0.54 3.06
CA ARG A 73 -36.77 -1.36 3.87
C ARG A 73 -36.11 -1.89 5.15
N LEU A 74 -34.87 -2.35 5.05
CA LEU A 74 -34.13 -2.90 6.19
C LEU A 74 -33.76 -1.81 7.20
N LEU A 75 -33.33 -0.62 6.73
CA LEU A 75 -33.03 0.52 7.58
C LEU A 75 -34.27 0.97 8.37
N LEU A 76 -35.40 1.13 7.69
CA LEU A 76 -36.64 1.56 8.33
C LEU A 76 -37.18 0.50 9.29
N LYS A 77 -37.00 -0.77 8.97
CA LYS A 77 -37.39 -1.86 9.89
C LYS A 77 -36.50 -1.88 11.14
N ALA A 78 -35.20 -1.64 10.99
CA ALA A 78 -34.26 -1.55 12.12
C ALA A 78 -34.57 -0.33 13.01
N LEU A 79 -34.88 0.83 12.41
CA LEU A 79 -35.33 2.01 13.13
C LEU A 79 -36.63 1.75 13.90
N PHE A 80 -37.62 1.15 13.26
CA PHE A 80 -38.90 0.79 13.92
C PHE A 80 -38.68 -0.10 15.13
N GLN A 81 -37.93 -1.18 14.99
CA GLN A 81 -37.65 -2.11 16.08
C GLN A 81 -36.89 -1.46 17.25
N LYS A 82 -36.04 -0.48 16.98
CA LYS A 82 -35.34 0.23 18.01
C LYS A 82 -36.23 1.22 18.74
N TRP A 83 -37.20 1.79 18.05
CA TRP A 83 -38.18 2.71 18.61
C TRP A 83 -39.29 1.99 19.41
N ASP A 84 -39.74 0.84 18.92
CA ASP A 84 -40.72 -0.05 19.58
C ASP A 84 -40.06 -0.79 20.78
N SER A 85 -39.73 -0.02 21.79
CA SER A 85 -38.99 -0.52 22.98
C SER A 85 -39.86 -1.42 23.88
N ASP A 86 -41.19 -1.25 23.83
CA ASP A 86 -42.16 -2.03 24.57
C ASP A 86 -42.62 -3.30 23.84
N GLY A 87 -42.18 -3.47 22.58
CA GLY A 87 -42.52 -4.63 21.74
C GLY A 87 -44.00 -4.68 21.35
N SER A 88 -44.73 -3.55 21.41
CA SER A 88 -46.16 -3.47 21.07
C SER A 88 -46.42 -3.70 19.58
N GLY A 89 -45.46 -3.55 18.72
CA GLY A 89 -45.59 -3.61 17.26
C GLY A 89 -46.18 -2.34 16.65
N PHE A 90 -46.33 -1.28 17.41
CA PHE A 90 -46.91 -0.01 17.00
C PHE A 90 -46.12 1.18 17.55
N LEU A 91 -46.00 2.25 16.75
CA LEU A 91 -45.44 3.53 17.17
C LEU A 91 -46.48 4.64 17.13
N ASP A 92 -46.41 5.57 18.06
CA ASP A 92 -47.28 6.75 18.09
C ASP A 92 -46.89 7.75 16.99
N LEU A 93 -47.87 8.13 16.15
CA LEU A 93 -47.68 9.07 15.08
C LEU A 93 -47.23 10.46 15.60
N LYS A 94 -47.75 10.86 16.76
CA LYS A 94 -47.45 12.15 17.35
C LYS A 94 -45.99 12.25 17.79
N GLU A 95 -45.46 11.18 18.40
CA GLU A 95 -44.06 11.12 18.78
C GLU A 95 -43.13 11.18 17.53
N ILE A 96 -43.51 10.46 16.47
CA ILE A 96 -42.78 10.48 15.22
C ILE A 96 -42.77 11.90 14.63
N ASP A 97 -43.92 12.54 14.59
CA ASP A 97 -44.08 13.89 14.09
C ASP A 97 -43.25 14.93 14.89
N GLU A 98 -43.31 14.85 16.22
CA GLU A 98 -42.56 15.74 17.09
C GLU A 98 -41.07 15.65 16.85
N LEU A 99 -40.52 14.45 16.66
CA LEU A 99 -39.11 14.25 16.32
C LEU A 99 -38.79 14.74 14.90
N LEU A 100 -39.60 14.43 13.90
CA LEU A 100 -39.41 14.91 12.53
C LEU A 100 -39.48 16.43 12.43
N TYR A 101 -40.31 17.12 13.24
CA TYR A 101 -40.36 18.60 13.29
C TYR A 101 -39.03 19.25 13.72
N THR A 102 -38.20 18.52 14.42
CA THR A 102 -36.90 19.02 14.87
C THR A 102 -35.76 18.79 13.87
N TYR A 103 -36.03 18.08 12.76
CA TYR A 103 -34.99 17.68 11.80
C TYR A 103 -34.42 18.86 11.00
N LYS A 104 -35.25 19.68 10.36
CA LYS A 104 -34.83 20.89 9.64
C LYS A 104 -35.92 21.94 9.70
N GLU A 105 -35.69 22.98 10.39
CA GLU A 105 -36.58 24.12 10.66
C GLU A 105 -37.72 24.38 9.64
N GLY A 106 -38.82 23.65 9.73
CA GLY A 106 -40.09 24.03 9.07
C GLY A 106 -40.34 23.50 7.66
N MET A 107 -39.33 23.02 6.93
CA MET A 107 -39.53 22.46 5.57
C MET A 107 -40.26 21.10 5.62
N GLU A 108 -40.06 20.36 6.64
CA GLU A 108 -40.62 19.02 6.85
C GLU A 108 -42.10 19.04 7.19
N LYS A 109 -42.63 20.15 7.73
CA LYS A 109 -44.06 20.30 8.02
C LYS A 109 -44.94 20.12 6.80
N GLU A 110 -44.55 20.68 5.65
CA GLU A 110 -45.25 20.51 4.40
C GLU A 110 -45.13 19.09 3.84
N SER A 111 -43.92 18.52 3.87
CA SER A 111 -43.68 17.14 3.46
C SER A 111 -44.50 16.15 4.30
N MET A 112 -44.54 16.36 5.61
CA MET A 112 -45.33 15.53 6.51
C MET A 112 -46.85 15.68 6.27
N LYS A 113 -47.35 16.90 6.01
CA LYS A 113 -48.76 17.11 5.65
C LYS A 113 -49.13 16.40 4.36
N LYS A 114 -48.27 16.50 3.32
CA LYS A 114 -48.49 15.78 2.05
C LYS A 114 -48.41 14.28 2.22
N ALA A 115 -47.41 13.75 2.96
CA ALA A 115 -47.32 12.33 3.24
C ALA A 115 -48.54 11.78 3.96
N LYS A 116 -49.13 12.53 4.91
CA LYS A 116 -50.36 12.18 5.62
C LYS A 116 -51.57 12.11 4.71
N LEU A 117 -51.66 12.91 3.66
CA LEU A 117 -52.76 12.85 2.68
C LEU A 117 -52.74 11.55 1.86
N HIS A 118 -51.57 10.96 1.67
CA HIS A 118 -51.41 9.73 0.87
C HIS A 118 -51.51 8.40 1.68
N ILE A 119 -51.63 8.50 3.00
CA ILE A 119 -51.75 7.33 3.89
C ILE A 119 -53.15 7.22 4.44
N GLN A 120 -53.77 6.05 4.28
CA GLN A 120 -55.01 5.73 5.00
C GLN A 120 -54.63 5.33 6.43
N PHE A 121 -54.79 6.27 7.36
CA PHE A 121 -54.67 5.95 8.78
C PHE A 121 -55.87 5.18 9.27
N PRO A 122 -55.70 4.26 10.24
CA PRO A 122 -56.84 3.67 10.92
C PRO A 122 -57.69 4.78 11.54
N LYS A 123 -59.03 4.72 11.39
CA LYS A 123 -59.92 5.73 11.97
C LYS A 123 -59.66 5.79 13.48
N PRO A 124 -59.32 6.97 14.03
CA PRO A 124 -59.08 7.07 15.44
C PRO A 124 -60.34 6.75 16.21
N HIS A 125 -60.23 5.87 17.19
CA HIS A 125 -61.24 5.77 18.24
C HIS A 125 -61.23 7.09 19.03
N PRO A 126 -62.34 7.60 19.53
CA PRO A 126 -62.38 8.91 20.16
C PRO A 126 -61.40 9.15 21.31
N ASP A 127 -60.83 8.09 21.87
CA ASP A 127 -59.93 8.11 23.01
C ASP A 127 -58.53 7.57 22.72
N HIS A 128 -58.14 7.29 21.46
CA HIS A 128 -56.83 6.71 21.14
C HIS A 128 -56.10 7.48 20.06
N GLU A 129 -54.84 7.82 20.34
CA GLU A 129 -53.89 8.41 19.39
C GLU A 129 -53.63 7.46 18.21
N VAL A 130 -53.33 8.03 17.02
CA VAL A 130 -53.05 7.25 15.81
C VAL A 130 -51.72 6.52 15.95
N ARG A 131 -51.77 5.21 15.92
CA ARG A 131 -50.59 4.34 15.99
C ARG A 131 -50.28 3.70 14.65
N LEU A 132 -49.00 3.66 14.29
CA LEU A 132 -48.49 3.10 13.05
C LEU A 132 -47.89 1.73 13.27
N SER A 133 -48.33 0.76 12.49
CA SER A 133 -47.62 -0.52 12.36
C SER A 133 -46.32 -0.34 11.59
N SER A 134 -45.42 -1.32 11.67
CA SER A 134 -44.12 -1.27 10.96
C SER A 134 -44.24 -0.98 9.46
N LYS A 135 -45.28 -1.53 8.78
CA LYS A 135 -45.51 -1.26 7.34
C LYS A 135 -45.98 0.18 7.09
N GLN A 136 -46.86 0.69 7.95
CA GLN A 136 -47.34 2.08 7.85
C GLN A 136 -46.27 3.09 8.17
N PHE A 137 -45.45 2.81 9.16
CA PHE A 137 -44.26 3.62 9.48
C PHE A 137 -43.29 3.71 8.32
N GLN A 138 -42.93 2.56 7.71
CA GLN A 138 -42.06 2.53 6.55
C GLN A 138 -42.58 3.41 5.42
N LYS A 139 -43.86 3.21 5.06
CA LYS A 139 -44.52 3.98 4.02
C LYS A 139 -44.60 5.47 4.36
N TYR A 140 -44.80 5.83 5.61
CA TYR A 140 -44.85 7.20 6.07
C TYR A 140 -43.49 7.92 5.90
N ILE A 141 -42.39 7.31 6.37
CA ILE A 141 -41.04 7.88 6.26
C ILE A 141 -40.62 7.95 4.77
N GLU A 142 -40.92 6.94 3.95
CA GLU A 142 -40.62 6.98 2.52
C GLU A 142 -41.34 8.13 1.81
N LEU A 143 -42.60 8.36 2.13
CA LEU A 143 -43.34 9.52 1.58
C LEU A 143 -42.83 10.86 2.07
N VAL A 144 -42.43 10.97 3.33
CA VAL A 144 -41.78 12.18 3.83
C VAL A 144 -40.48 12.45 3.10
N VAL A 145 -39.66 11.42 2.91
CA VAL A 145 -38.37 11.52 2.21
C VAL A 145 -38.56 11.88 0.74
N SER A 146 -39.57 11.33 0.04
CA SER A 146 -39.82 11.64 -1.38
C SER A 146 -40.23 13.11 -1.62
N GLU A 147 -40.77 13.78 -0.61
CA GLU A 147 -41.13 15.20 -0.66
C GLU A 147 -39.93 16.12 -0.34
N LEU A 148 -38.83 15.58 0.17
CA LEU A 148 -37.62 16.35 0.48
C LEU A 148 -36.72 16.47 -0.77
N ARG A 149 -36.01 17.60 -0.90
CA ARG A 149 -35.10 17.82 -2.03
C ARG A 149 -33.81 17.07 -1.86
N GLY A 150 -33.37 16.33 -2.88
CA GLY A 150 -32.10 15.65 -2.91
C GLY A 150 -32.18 14.22 -3.45
N ASN A 151 -31.08 13.48 -3.34
CA ASN A 151 -31.08 12.05 -3.64
C ASN A 151 -31.82 11.32 -2.51
N GLU A 152 -32.92 10.63 -2.85
CA GLU A 152 -33.79 9.98 -1.89
C GLU A 152 -33.06 9.04 -0.93
N ASP A 153 -32.09 8.27 -1.40
CA ASP A 153 -31.31 7.36 -0.57
C ASP A 153 -30.48 8.09 0.48
N HIS A 154 -29.82 9.18 0.08
CA HIS A 154 -29.03 10.00 0.98
C HIS A 154 -29.92 10.76 2.00
N VAL A 155 -31.06 11.26 1.53
CA VAL A 155 -32.04 11.95 2.41
C VAL A 155 -32.58 10.97 3.42
N LEU A 156 -32.94 9.74 2.98
CA LEU A 156 -33.42 8.70 3.90
C LEU A 156 -32.36 8.35 4.96
N GLU A 157 -31.10 8.18 4.55
CA GLU A 157 -30.02 7.91 5.49
C GLU A 157 -29.88 9.02 6.55
N ASN A 158 -29.92 10.27 6.12
CA ASN A 158 -29.83 11.41 7.03
C ASN A 158 -31.03 11.47 8.00
N VAL A 159 -32.26 11.19 7.51
CA VAL A 159 -33.47 11.14 8.33
C VAL A 159 -33.39 9.99 9.33
N VAL A 160 -33.02 8.80 8.88
CA VAL A 160 -32.84 7.62 9.76
C VAL A 160 -31.78 7.87 10.81
N GLU A 161 -30.65 8.46 10.41
CA GLU A 161 -29.57 8.80 11.35
C GLU A 161 -30.02 9.83 12.38
N PHE A 162 -30.71 10.87 11.94
CA PHE A 162 -31.26 11.89 12.84
C PHE A 162 -32.23 11.26 13.84
N LEU A 163 -33.18 10.44 13.38
CA LEU A 163 -34.14 9.77 14.23
C LEU A 163 -33.47 8.79 15.20
N MET A 164 -32.47 8.04 14.73
CA MET A 164 -31.66 7.17 15.58
C MET A 164 -30.90 7.99 16.65
N SER A 165 -30.29 9.10 16.25
CA SER A 165 -29.59 10.01 17.16
C SER A 165 -30.52 10.67 18.15
N ALA A 166 -31.74 11.03 17.74
CA ALA A 166 -32.75 11.60 18.62
C ALA A 166 -33.24 10.61 19.68
N LEU A 167 -33.37 9.34 19.32
CA LEU A 167 -33.70 8.27 20.24
C LEU A 167 -32.59 7.95 21.24
N GLU A 168 -31.33 8.16 20.83
CA GLU A 168 -30.15 7.84 21.63
C GLU A 168 -29.54 9.03 22.39
N ARG A 169 -30.21 10.17 22.48
CA ARG A 169 -29.73 11.37 23.19
C ARG A 169 -29.40 11.16 24.67
N SER A 170 -29.29 9.93 25.10
CA SER A 170 -28.94 9.57 26.45
C SER A 170 -27.42 9.48 26.65
N HIS A 171 -26.98 9.43 27.90
CA HIS A 171 -25.62 9.19 28.36
C HIS A 171 -24.89 8.02 27.64
N VAL A 172 -25.64 7.03 27.14
CA VAL A 172 -25.13 5.85 26.43
C VAL A 172 -24.50 6.21 25.09
N GLU A 173 -25.03 7.18 24.33
CA GLU A 173 -24.47 7.60 23.05
C GLU A 173 -23.16 8.38 23.23
N SER A 174 -23.10 9.23 24.26
CA SER A 174 -21.86 9.93 24.60
C SER A 174 -20.75 8.94 24.94
N LEU A 175 -21.04 7.93 25.76
CA LEU A 175 -20.08 6.88 26.12
C LEU A 175 -19.63 6.06 24.90
N ARG A 176 -20.55 5.79 23.97
CA ARG A 176 -20.26 5.09 22.70
C ARG A 176 -19.30 5.88 21.82
N ASN A 177 -19.56 7.18 21.65
CA ASN A 177 -18.70 8.05 20.85
C ASN A 177 -17.31 8.18 21.49
N CYS A 178 -17.22 8.30 22.81
CA CYS A 178 -15.95 8.27 23.52
C CYS A 178 -15.20 6.94 23.31
N ALA A 179 -15.89 5.79 23.35
CA ALA A 179 -15.28 4.50 23.10
C ALA A 179 -14.76 4.38 21.66
N ARG A 180 -15.54 4.84 20.66
CA ARG A 180 -15.14 4.88 19.25
C ARG A 180 -13.91 5.74 19.04
N GLN A 181 -13.85 6.95 19.59
CA GLN A 181 -12.69 7.81 19.51
C GLN A 181 -11.45 7.17 20.14
N LYS A 182 -11.63 6.51 21.28
CA LYS A 182 -10.55 5.76 21.94
C LYS A 182 -10.01 4.64 21.02
N TRP A 183 -10.88 3.87 20.36
CA TRP A 183 -10.44 2.78 19.46
C TRP A 183 -9.71 3.33 18.23
N LEU A 184 -10.18 4.42 17.62
CA LEU A 184 -9.48 5.08 16.51
C LEU A 184 -8.10 5.57 16.95
N HIS A 185 -8.01 6.19 18.13
CA HIS A 185 -6.73 6.63 18.69
C HIS A 185 -5.78 5.45 18.99
N GLN A 186 -6.32 4.29 19.40
CA GLN A 186 -5.51 3.09 19.64
C GLN A 186 -4.87 2.56 18.34
N ILE A 187 -5.59 2.62 17.20
CA ILE A 187 -5.03 2.25 15.88
C ILE A 187 -3.87 3.19 15.52
N GLN A 188 -4.07 4.49 15.65
CA GLN A 188 -3.03 5.48 15.40
C GLN A 188 -1.82 5.26 16.31
N ARG A 189 -2.03 5.11 17.61
CA ARG A 189 -0.97 4.87 18.58
C ARG A 189 -0.22 3.56 18.32
N ALA A 190 -0.91 2.51 17.87
CA ALA A 190 -0.28 1.27 17.48
C ALA A 190 0.72 1.47 16.35
N ALA A 191 0.41 2.32 15.35
CA ALA A 191 1.35 2.66 14.30
C ALA A 191 2.55 3.45 14.82
N GLU A 192 2.32 4.44 15.68
CA GLU A 192 3.35 5.32 16.23
C GLU A 192 4.35 4.58 17.13
N THR A 193 3.93 3.48 17.76
CA THR A 193 4.75 2.71 18.73
C THR A 193 5.17 1.32 18.26
N SER A 194 4.96 1.00 16.99
CA SER A 194 5.24 -0.33 16.43
C SER A 194 6.58 -0.46 15.71
N GLY A 195 7.37 0.60 15.66
CA GLY A 195 8.59 0.64 14.84
C GLY A 195 8.23 0.56 13.36
N VAL A 196 8.48 -0.59 12.74
CA VAL A 196 8.13 -0.88 11.33
C VAL A 196 7.20 -2.07 11.16
N SER A 197 6.58 -2.55 12.25
CA SER A 197 5.66 -3.68 12.21
C SER A 197 4.22 -3.21 12.00
N LEU A 198 3.52 -3.79 11.02
CA LEU A 198 2.09 -3.56 10.80
C LEU A 198 1.19 -4.43 11.70
N ASP A 199 1.74 -5.42 12.42
CA ASP A 199 0.96 -6.35 13.25
C ASP A 199 0.10 -5.67 14.30
N PRO A 200 0.63 -4.70 15.09
CA PRO A 200 -0.19 -3.99 16.06
C PRO A 200 -1.30 -3.17 15.40
N VAL A 201 -1.04 -2.60 14.20
CA VAL A 201 -2.03 -1.83 13.45
C VAL A 201 -3.18 -2.71 12.98
N TYR A 202 -2.90 -3.89 12.40
CA TYR A 202 -3.93 -4.86 12.04
C TYR A 202 -4.72 -5.31 13.27
N THR A 203 -4.02 -5.64 14.37
CA THR A 203 -4.64 -6.10 15.61
C THR A 203 -5.63 -5.09 16.15
N GLU A 204 -5.23 -3.83 16.31
CA GLU A 204 -6.11 -2.79 16.85
C GLU A 204 -7.24 -2.41 15.87
N THR A 205 -7.00 -2.51 14.56
CA THR A 205 -8.05 -2.30 13.54
C THR A 205 -9.17 -3.35 13.66
N PHE A 206 -8.83 -4.64 13.66
CA PHE A 206 -9.84 -5.69 13.80
C PHE A 206 -10.49 -5.69 15.18
N LYS A 207 -9.75 -5.32 16.21
CA LYS A 207 -10.29 -5.17 17.57
C LYS A 207 -11.30 -4.01 17.63
N ALA A 208 -11.02 -2.86 17.02
CA ALA A 208 -11.96 -1.74 16.96
C ALA A 208 -13.26 -2.14 16.25
N LEU A 209 -13.18 -2.82 15.09
CA LEU A 209 -14.35 -3.31 14.36
C LEU A 209 -15.18 -4.31 15.19
N THR A 210 -14.52 -5.28 15.81
CA THR A 210 -15.21 -6.33 16.59
C THR A 210 -15.80 -5.80 17.89
N GLN A 211 -15.15 -4.84 18.55
CA GLN A 211 -15.66 -4.20 19.76
C GLN A 211 -16.88 -3.33 19.46
N ASP A 212 -16.85 -2.56 18.37
CA ASP A 212 -17.99 -1.77 17.95
C ASP A 212 -19.19 -2.64 17.59
N SER A 213 -18.98 -3.70 16.81
CA SER A 213 -20.07 -4.63 16.44
C SER A 213 -20.71 -5.29 17.64
N LYS A 214 -19.95 -5.64 18.68
CA LYS A 214 -20.47 -6.18 19.95
C LYS A 214 -21.26 -5.14 20.73
N ALA A 215 -20.79 -3.90 20.77
CA ALA A 215 -21.42 -2.81 21.51
C ALA A 215 -22.76 -2.38 20.88
N HIS A 216 -22.92 -2.58 19.56
CA HIS A 216 -24.08 -2.13 18.79
C HIS A 216 -25.02 -3.26 18.34
N GLY A 217 -25.52 -4.02 19.27
CA GLY A 217 -26.52 -5.07 18.98
C GLY A 217 -25.90 -6.46 18.91
N ASN A 218 -24.71 -6.64 19.45
CA ASN A 218 -24.02 -7.95 19.54
C ASN A 218 -23.91 -8.67 18.19
N LYS A 219 -23.65 -7.91 17.12
CA LYS A 219 -23.48 -8.45 15.76
C LYS A 219 -22.18 -9.24 15.66
N LYS A 220 -22.24 -10.40 15.04
CA LYS A 220 -21.06 -11.17 14.68
C LYS A 220 -20.57 -10.74 13.30
N ILE A 221 -19.40 -10.13 13.23
CA ILE A 221 -18.79 -9.69 11.97
C ILE A 221 -17.60 -10.56 11.57
N SER A 222 -17.35 -10.61 10.26
CA SER A 222 -16.10 -11.03 9.66
C SER A 222 -15.52 -9.85 8.90
N ALA A 223 -14.22 -9.66 8.97
CA ALA A 223 -13.54 -8.57 8.28
C ALA A 223 -12.23 -9.03 7.65
N HIS A 224 -11.85 -8.41 6.54
CA HIS A 224 -10.57 -8.65 5.90
C HIS A 224 -10.04 -7.38 5.22
N ILE A 225 -8.73 -7.31 5.09
CA ILE A 225 -8.01 -6.25 4.39
C ILE A 225 -7.35 -6.85 3.17
N SER A 226 -7.64 -6.28 2.02
CA SER A 226 -7.05 -6.64 0.73
C SER A 226 -6.20 -5.49 0.22
N LEU A 227 -4.97 -5.76 -0.19
CA LEU A 227 -4.09 -4.78 -0.79
C LEU A 227 -4.00 -4.97 -2.31
N LEU A 228 -3.88 -3.86 -3.03
CA LEU A 228 -3.62 -3.87 -4.48
C LEU A 228 -2.17 -4.23 -4.73
N GLU A 229 -1.95 -5.21 -5.61
CA GLU A 229 -0.64 -5.64 -6.07
C GLU A 229 -0.63 -5.69 -7.61
N GLU A 230 0.55 -5.54 -8.19
CA GLU A 230 0.75 -5.80 -9.63
C GLU A 230 0.63 -7.29 -9.94
N ASN A 231 -0.12 -7.60 -10.98
CA ASN A 231 -0.32 -8.99 -11.41
C ASN A 231 0.76 -9.41 -12.43
N LEU A 232 1.95 -9.72 -11.92
CA LEU A 232 3.09 -10.12 -12.76
C LEU A 232 2.97 -11.56 -13.29
N LEU A 233 2.25 -12.44 -12.57
CA LEU A 233 2.17 -13.87 -12.91
C LEU A 233 1.11 -14.16 -13.98
N LEU A 234 -0.01 -13.45 -13.96
CA LEU A 234 -1.14 -13.68 -14.86
C LEU A 234 -1.67 -12.35 -15.42
N PRO A 235 -0.87 -11.59 -16.18
CA PRO A 235 -1.25 -10.25 -16.66
C PRO A 235 -2.51 -10.26 -17.54
N ASP A 236 -2.81 -11.37 -18.21
CA ASP A 236 -4.03 -11.56 -19.01
C ASP A 236 -5.33 -11.45 -18.17
N ARG A 237 -5.25 -11.66 -16.85
CA ARG A 237 -6.34 -11.52 -15.91
C ARG A 237 -6.49 -10.10 -15.33
N GLY A 238 -5.74 -9.17 -15.87
CA GLY A 238 -5.67 -7.77 -15.45
C GLY A 238 -4.32 -7.39 -14.83
N ASN A 239 -3.92 -6.14 -15.00
CA ASN A 239 -2.60 -5.63 -14.56
C ASN A 239 -2.44 -5.58 -13.03
N VAL A 240 -3.55 -5.58 -12.28
CA VAL A 240 -3.56 -5.54 -10.82
C VAL A 240 -4.49 -6.60 -10.25
N LEU A 241 -4.16 -7.03 -9.06
CA LEU A 241 -4.96 -7.97 -8.26
C LEU A 241 -5.17 -7.42 -6.84
N LEU A 242 -6.16 -7.94 -6.14
CA LEU A 242 -6.37 -7.70 -4.72
C LEU A 242 -6.01 -8.96 -3.95
N ARG A 243 -5.04 -8.87 -3.06
CA ARG A 243 -4.63 -9.95 -2.16
C ARG A 243 -5.11 -9.70 -0.75
N ASN A 244 -5.77 -10.69 -0.15
CA ASN A 244 -6.19 -10.64 1.26
C ASN A 244 -4.97 -10.87 2.16
N VAL A 245 -4.49 -9.80 2.78
CA VAL A 245 -3.26 -9.80 3.60
C VAL A 245 -3.54 -10.04 5.08
N ALA A 246 -4.75 -9.69 5.55
CA ALA A 246 -5.17 -9.88 6.93
C ALA A 246 -6.67 -10.09 7.00
N CYS A 247 -7.14 -10.83 7.99
CA CYS A 247 -8.55 -11.08 8.23
C CYS A 247 -8.83 -11.46 9.68
N THR A 248 -10.11 -11.50 10.05
CA THR A 248 -10.55 -12.07 11.33
C THR A 248 -10.14 -13.54 11.45
N LEU A 249 -9.76 -13.96 12.65
CA LEU A 249 -9.11 -15.26 12.89
C LEU A 249 -9.93 -16.46 12.38
N ASP A 250 -11.22 -16.44 12.60
CA ASP A 250 -12.13 -17.53 12.17
C ASP A 250 -12.14 -17.76 10.65
N ASP A 251 -11.77 -16.73 9.87
CA ASP A 251 -11.78 -16.74 8.42
C ASP A 251 -10.39 -17.02 7.82
N ALA A 252 -9.34 -17.02 8.64
CA ALA A 252 -7.97 -17.16 8.18
C ALA A 252 -7.71 -18.35 7.25
N PRO A 253 -8.21 -19.58 7.53
CA PRO A 253 -7.97 -20.73 6.67
C PRO A 253 -8.56 -20.60 5.25
N PHE A 254 -9.55 -19.72 5.09
CA PHE A 254 -10.34 -19.59 3.85
C PHE A 254 -10.07 -18.29 3.09
N VAL A 255 -9.76 -17.21 3.81
CA VAL A 255 -9.66 -15.85 3.26
C VAL A 255 -8.21 -15.42 3.10
N LEU A 256 -7.34 -15.77 4.05
CA LEU A 256 -5.96 -15.30 4.05
C LEU A 256 -5.21 -15.76 2.79
N ASN A 257 -4.45 -14.85 2.18
CA ASN A 257 -3.67 -15.08 0.96
C ASN A 257 -4.50 -15.40 -0.30
N ARG A 258 -5.82 -15.27 -0.24
CA ARG A 258 -6.65 -15.40 -1.45
C ARG A 258 -6.52 -14.17 -2.32
N VAL A 259 -6.58 -14.38 -3.62
CA VAL A 259 -6.39 -13.36 -4.63
C VAL A 259 -7.67 -13.18 -5.42
N LEU A 260 -8.09 -11.94 -5.58
CA LEU A 260 -9.16 -11.54 -6.48
C LEU A 260 -8.52 -10.88 -7.71
N TYR A 261 -8.76 -11.44 -8.89
CA TYR A 261 -8.28 -10.89 -10.16
C TYR A 261 -9.31 -9.91 -10.74
N ARG A 262 -8.82 -8.98 -11.56
CA ARG A 262 -9.67 -7.93 -12.12
C ARG A 262 -10.76 -8.46 -13.06
N ASP A 263 -10.51 -9.54 -13.76
CA ASP A 263 -11.48 -10.22 -14.63
C ASP A 263 -12.69 -10.81 -13.89
N MET A 264 -12.55 -11.06 -12.59
CA MET A 264 -13.63 -11.59 -11.74
C MET A 264 -14.72 -10.56 -11.41
N LYS A 265 -14.48 -9.26 -11.65
CA LYS A 265 -15.47 -8.17 -11.52
C LYS A 265 -16.22 -8.10 -10.19
N GLY A 266 -15.54 -8.38 -9.08
CA GLY A 266 -16.13 -8.28 -7.74
C GLY A 266 -16.36 -6.83 -7.28
N ILE A 267 -17.28 -6.65 -6.32
CA ILE A 267 -17.55 -5.34 -5.67
C ILE A 267 -16.28 -4.65 -5.17
N SER A 268 -15.31 -5.41 -4.68
CA SER A 268 -14.06 -4.85 -4.22
C SER A 268 -13.32 -4.07 -5.32
N PHE A 269 -13.37 -4.52 -6.58
CA PHE A 269 -12.81 -3.75 -7.70
C PHE A 269 -13.66 -2.54 -8.06
N THR A 270 -14.98 -2.60 -7.88
CA THR A 270 -15.84 -1.42 -8.04
C THR A 270 -15.47 -0.33 -7.03
N VAL A 271 -15.19 -0.71 -5.77
CA VAL A 271 -14.68 0.21 -4.74
C VAL A 271 -13.33 0.81 -5.14
N VAL A 272 -12.44 0.01 -5.72
CA VAL A 272 -11.14 0.49 -6.23
C VAL A 272 -11.32 1.50 -7.35
N ASP A 273 -12.25 1.26 -8.26
CA ASP A 273 -12.45 2.11 -9.45
C ASP A 273 -13.22 3.41 -9.12
N GLU A 274 -14.23 3.33 -8.23
CA GLU A 274 -15.06 4.47 -7.87
C GLU A 274 -14.51 5.28 -6.69
N GLY A 275 -13.64 4.68 -5.86
CA GLY A 275 -13.11 5.32 -4.65
C GLY A 275 -14.16 5.59 -3.58
N LYS A 276 -15.29 4.89 -3.61
CA LYS A 276 -16.43 5.10 -2.71
C LYS A 276 -16.80 3.84 -1.95
N PRO A 277 -17.29 3.97 -0.71
CA PRO A 277 -17.82 2.85 0.04
C PRO A 277 -19.03 2.21 -0.69
N ILE A 278 -19.09 0.89 -0.69
CA ILE A 278 -20.22 0.15 -1.23
C ILE A 278 -20.81 -0.72 -0.12
N HIS A 279 -22.07 -0.51 0.18
CA HIS A 279 -22.83 -1.30 1.13
C HIS A 279 -23.86 -2.15 0.40
N VAL A 280 -23.79 -3.46 0.59
CA VAL A 280 -24.76 -4.44 0.08
C VAL A 280 -25.61 -4.93 1.26
N PRO A 281 -26.86 -4.48 1.36
CA PRO A 281 -27.72 -4.79 2.51
C PRO A 281 -28.01 -6.27 2.66
N GLN A 282 -28.13 -6.98 1.54
CA GLN A 282 -28.45 -8.40 1.52
C GLN A 282 -27.70 -9.09 0.38
N VAL A 283 -26.72 -9.88 0.75
CA VAL A 283 -25.78 -10.52 -0.19
C VAL A 283 -26.48 -11.47 -1.16
N GLN A 284 -27.55 -12.15 -0.76
CA GLN A 284 -28.26 -13.09 -1.62
C GLN A 284 -28.78 -12.50 -2.92
N HIS A 285 -29.10 -11.22 -2.93
CA HIS A 285 -29.66 -10.52 -4.09
C HIS A 285 -28.63 -9.79 -4.94
N HIS A 286 -27.34 -9.94 -4.61
CA HIS A 286 -26.25 -9.25 -5.28
C HIS A 286 -25.26 -10.25 -5.87
N GLY A 287 -25.22 -10.40 -7.17
CA GLY A 287 -24.43 -11.43 -7.87
C GLY A 287 -22.90 -11.30 -7.89
N ASN A 288 -22.31 -10.22 -7.33
CA ASN A 288 -20.89 -9.88 -7.56
C ASN A 288 -20.03 -9.91 -6.29
N ILE A 289 -20.36 -10.75 -5.33
CA ILE A 289 -19.56 -10.93 -4.10
C ILE A 289 -18.92 -12.31 -4.12
N TYR A 290 -17.58 -12.34 -4.00
CA TYR A 290 -16.82 -13.57 -3.96
C TYR A 290 -16.61 -14.00 -2.50
N PHE A 291 -17.14 -15.15 -2.14
CA PHE A 291 -16.95 -15.77 -0.84
C PHE A 291 -15.82 -16.79 -0.93
N TRP A 292 -14.79 -16.58 -0.14
CA TRP A 292 -13.64 -17.48 -0.10
C TRP A 292 -13.86 -18.70 0.78
N ASN A 293 -14.91 -18.68 1.61
CA ASN A 293 -15.29 -19.79 2.47
C ASN A 293 -16.35 -20.66 1.82
N TYR A 294 -15.94 -21.69 1.11
CA TYR A 294 -16.84 -22.64 0.47
C TYR A 294 -17.64 -23.51 1.46
N SER A 295 -17.23 -23.58 2.75
CA SER A 295 -17.96 -24.28 3.78
C SER A 295 -19.15 -23.49 4.35
N ARG A 296 -19.31 -22.22 3.96
CA ARG A 296 -20.48 -21.42 4.32
C ARG A 296 -21.73 -22.07 3.73
N LYS A 297 -22.65 -22.48 4.61
CA LYS A 297 -23.93 -23.04 4.21
C LYS A 297 -24.77 -21.99 3.47
N LYS A 298 -25.73 -22.41 2.63
CA LYS A 298 -26.66 -21.49 1.95
C LYS A 298 -27.33 -20.48 2.88
N ASN A 299 -27.49 -20.80 4.14
CA ASN A 299 -28.10 -19.93 5.16
C ASN A 299 -27.17 -18.79 5.61
N ASP A 300 -25.86 -18.91 5.42
CA ASP A 300 -24.87 -17.87 5.78
C ASP A 300 -24.79 -16.73 4.76
N GLN A 301 -25.69 -16.69 3.78
CA GLN A 301 -25.76 -15.65 2.75
C GLN A 301 -26.74 -14.52 3.09
N ASN A 302 -27.44 -14.61 4.20
CA ASN A 302 -28.50 -13.65 4.59
C ASN A 302 -27.94 -12.35 5.20
N GLY A 303 -26.62 -12.17 5.23
CA GLY A 303 -25.98 -11.02 5.82
C GLY A 303 -25.78 -9.86 4.87
N SER A 304 -25.23 -8.81 5.43
CA SER A 304 -24.84 -7.58 4.79
C SER A 304 -23.34 -7.61 4.51
N PHE A 305 -22.91 -6.92 3.46
CA PHE A 305 -21.51 -6.75 3.09
C PHE A 305 -21.17 -5.28 2.88
N LEU A 306 -20.08 -4.82 3.46
CA LEU A 306 -19.60 -3.46 3.34
C LEU A 306 -18.14 -3.49 2.86
N ALA A 307 -17.84 -2.79 1.76
CA ALA A 307 -16.50 -2.62 1.25
C ALA A 307 -16.11 -1.13 1.28
N LEU A 308 -14.98 -0.84 1.86
CA LEU A 308 -14.48 0.51 2.13
C LEU A 308 -13.13 0.71 1.43
N PRO A 309 -12.92 1.81 0.69
CA PRO A 309 -11.65 2.08 0.06
C PRO A 309 -10.58 2.44 1.11
N LEU A 310 -9.37 1.92 0.92
CA LEU A 310 -8.19 2.34 1.63
C LEU A 310 -7.41 3.30 0.72
N GLN A 311 -7.29 4.56 1.14
CA GLN A 311 -6.75 5.66 0.33
C GLN A 311 -5.48 6.22 0.94
N ASP A 312 -4.51 6.55 0.07
CA ASP A 312 -3.33 7.31 0.47
C ASP A 312 -3.62 8.83 0.55
N ALA A 313 -2.63 9.61 0.94
CA ALA A 313 -2.73 11.06 1.03
C ALA A 313 -3.05 11.74 -0.32
N SER A 314 -2.72 11.09 -1.44
CA SER A 314 -3.04 11.53 -2.81
C SER A 314 -4.39 11.03 -3.30
N MET A 315 -5.23 10.49 -2.44
CA MET A 315 -6.54 9.89 -2.74
C MET A 315 -6.49 8.68 -3.68
N ARG A 316 -5.32 8.06 -3.87
CA ARG A 316 -5.19 6.82 -4.65
C ARG A 316 -5.58 5.64 -3.76
N ILE A 317 -6.30 4.70 -4.35
CA ILE A 317 -6.70 3.48 -3.66
C ILE A 317 -5.53 2.50 -3.66
N PHE A 318 -5.13 2.03 -2.48
CA PHE A 318 -4.10 1.01 -2.33
C PHE A 318 -4.66 -0.32 -1.80
N GLY A 319 -5.93 -0.35 -1.41
CA GLY A 319 -6.57 -1.55 -0.92
C GLY A 319 -8.05 -1.36 -0.58
N VAL A 320 -8.64 -2.38 0.01
CA VAL A 320 -10.04 -2.42 0.44
C VAL A 320 -10.14 -3.06 1.82
N LEU A 321 -10.85 -2.41 2.72
CA LEU A 321 -11.34 -3.00 3.97
C LEU A 321 -12.76 -3.51 3.75
N ALA A 322 -12.98 -4.81 3.88
CA ALA A 322 -14.29 -5.41 3.75
C ALA A 322 -14.77 -5.96 5.10
N VAL A 323 -16.05 -5.75 5.39
CA VAL A 323 -16.71 -6.23 6.62
C VAL A 323 -18.03 -6.88 6.23
N ASP A 324 -18.34 -8.03 6.80
CA ASP A 324 -19.59 -8.72 6.56
C ASP A 324 -20.25 -9.23 7.86
N THR A 325 -21.57 -9.44 7.80
CA THR A 325 -22.38 -10.00 8.87
C THR A 325 -22.96 -11.39 8.51
N LEU A 326 -22.33 -12.08 7.57
CA LEU A 326 -22.83 -13.34 7.02
C LEU A 326 -22.94 -14.49 8.04
N ARG A 327 -22.15 -14.40 9.12
CA ARG A 327 -22.17 -15.36 10.23
C ARG A 327 -23.02 -14.91 11.42
N ASP A 328 -23.70 -13.76 11.30
CA ASP A 328 -24.55 -13.27 12.37
C ASP A 328 -25.86 -14.07 12.43
N PRO A 329 -26.20 -14.67 13.57
CA PRO A 329 -27.43 -15.42 13.72
C PRO A 329 -28.67 -14.54 13.81
N GLN A 330 -28.53 -13.22 13.93
CA GLN A 330 -29.64 -12.27 14.07
C GLN A 330 -30.40 -12.12 12.75
N LYS A 331 -31.72 -11.95 12.86
CA LYS A 331 -32.61 -11.76 11.69
C LYS A 331 -32.35 -10.43 10.96
N ILE A 332 -31.92 -9.43 11.69
CA ILE A 332 -31.60 -8.09 11.17
C ILE A 332 -30.14 -7.78 11.46
N ASN A 333 -29.31 -7.98 10.46
CA ASN A 333 -27.89 -7.88 10.53
C ASN A 333 -27.31 -6.86 9.53
N ILE A 334 -28.14 -5.94 9.04
CA ILE A 334 -27.71 -4.84 8.17
C ILE A 334 -26.81 -3.85 8.94
N PHE A 335 -25.81 -3.28 8.24
CA PHE A 335 -25.04 -2.16 8.79
C PHE A 335 -25.86 -0.88 8.78
N LEU A 336 -25.95 -0.24 9.94
CA LEU A 336 -26.60 1.06 10.10
C LEU A 336 -25.72 2.22 9.66
N PRO A 337 -26.29 3.37 9.25
CA PRO A 337 -25.50 4.51 8.77
C PRO A 337 -24.39 4.95 9.72
N HIS A 338 -24.64 4.97 11.04
CA HIS A 338 -23.64 5.33 12.04
C HIS A 338 -22.50 4.30 12.19
N GLU A 339 -22.79 3.00 11.94
CA GLU A 339 -21.77 1.93 11.92
C GLU A 339 -20.91 2.05 10.66
N ILE A 340 -21.54 2.27 9.49
CA ILE A 340 -20.82 2.50 8.22
C ILE A 340 -19.89 3.69 8.34
N ARG A 341 -20.36 4.80 8.94
CA ARG A 341 -19.55 6.00 9.16
C ARG A 341 -18.38 5.74 10.10
N PHE A 342 -18.58 4.98 11.16
CA PHE A 342 -17.51 4.57 12.05
C PHE A 342 -16.48 3.67 11.34
N TYR A 343 -16.95 2.66 10.59
CA TYR A 343 -16.04 1.77 9.85
C TYR A 343 -15.28 2.50 8.75
N GLN A 344 -15.90 3.51 8.13
CA GLN A 344 -15.17 4.42 7.24
C GLN A 344 -14.10 5.22 7.97
N GLY A 345 -14.39 5.68 9.19
CA GLY A 345 -13.40 6.28 10.09
C GLY A 345 -12.25 5.33 10.41
N VAL A 346 -12.56 4.05 10.68
CA VAL A 346 -11.55 3.00 10.89
C VAL A 346 -10.70 2.80 9.64
N ALA A 347 -11.30 2.74 8.44
CA ALA A 347 -10.57 2.61 7.18
C ALA A 347 -9.63 3.80 6.94
N ASN A 348 -10.07 5.03 7.23
CA ASN A 348 -9.24 6.24 7.08
C ASN A 348 -8.06 6.25 8.07
N VAL A 349 -8.32 5.94 9.34
CA VAL A 349 -7.26 5.87 10.36
C VAL A 349 -6.29 4.73 10.09
N PHE A 350 -6.80 3.57 9.66
CA PHE A 350 -5.95 2.46 9.22
C PHE A 350 -5.07 2.88 8.04
N SER A 351 -5.61 3.58 7.04
CA SER A 351 -4.84 4.05 5.88
C SER A 351 -3.70 4.97 6.31
N ALA A 352 -3.97 5.94 7.18
CA ALA A 352 -2.93 6.83 7.72
C ALA A 352 -1.88 6.04 8.53
N ALA A 353 -2.31 5.13 9.39
CA ALA A 353 -1.44 4.27 10.21
C ALA A 353 -0.57 3.34 9.34
N TYR A 354 -1.14 2.76 8.29
CA TYR A 354 -0.44 1.91 7.33
C TYR A 354 0.70 2.68 6.65
N HIS A 355 0.41 3.87 6.10
CA HIS A 355 1.40 4.69 5.42
C HIS A 355 2.47 5.22 6.38
N TYR A 356 2.12 5.53 7.61
CA TYR A 356 3.09 5.92 8.63
C TYR A 356 4.11 4.80 8.90
N VAL A 357 3.67 3.58 9.12
CA VAL A 357 4.57 2.43 9.35
C VAL A 357 5.38 2.11 8.09
N ARG A 358 4.76 2.13 6.91
CA ARG A 358 5.45 1.89 5.63
C ARG A 358 6.51 2.94 5.33
N SER A 359 6.26 4.21 5.64
CA SER A 359 7.26 5.27 5.46
C SER A 359 8.51 4.99 6.30
N ARG A 360 8.34 4.56 7.55
CA ARG A 360 9.45 4.20 8.44
C ARG A 360 10.19 2.95 7.98
N GLU A 361 9.49 1.96 7.46
CA GLU A 361 10.10 0.79 6.84
C GLU A 361 10.94 1.19 5.62
N HIS A 362 10.43 2.05 4.75
CA HIS A 362 11.17 2.56 3.60
C HIS A 362 12.43 3.32 4.03
N ILE A 363 12.34 4.19 5.04
CA ILE A 363 13.49 4.91 5.59
C ILE A 363 14.53 3.93 6.14
N LEU A 364 14.10 2.90 6.86
CA LEU A 364 15.00 1.89 7.39
C LEU A 364 15.74 1.14 6.27
N HIS A 365 15.06 0.81 5.17
CA HIS A 365 15.69 0.20 4.00
C HIS A 365 16.72 1.11 3.31
N ILE A 366 16.43 2.40 3.20
CA ILE A 366 17.39 3.38 2.69
C ILE A 366 18.63 3.43 3.58
N VAL A 367 18.43 3.47 4.90
CA VAL A 367 19.52 3.50 5.89
C VAL A 367 20.36 2.23 5.83
N ILE A 368 19.73 1.05 5.78
CA ILE A 368 20.42 -0.25 5.63
C ILE A 368 21.31 -0.24 4.39
N THR A 369 20.77 0.20 3.26
CA THR A 369 21.50 0.26 2.00
C THR A 369 22.69 1.22 2.09
N GLY A 370 22.50 2.39 2.69
CA GLY A 370 23.55 3.37 2.89
C GLY A 370 24.67 2.88 3.81
N ILE A 371 24.31 2.25 4.93
CA ILE A 371 25.28 1.65 5.85
C ILE A 371 26.05 0.52 5.16
N GLY A 372 25.35 -0.36 4.43
CA GLY A 372 26.00 -1.43 3.66
C GLY A 372 26.99 -0.87 2.63
N TRP A 373 26.63 0.20 1.92
CA TRP A 373 27.55 0.90 1.03
C TRP A 373 28.76 1.46 1.79
N LEU A 374 28.56 2.08 2.95
CA LEU A 374 29.63 2.67 3.76
C LEU A 374 30.64 1.62 4.20
N TYR A 375 30.16 0.48 4.71
CA TYR A 375 31.06 -0.62 5.14
C TYR A 375 31.84 -1.26 4.00
N ASN A 376 31.35 -1.19 2.76
CA ASN A 376 32.11 -1.68 1.60
C ASN A 376 33.27 -0.74 1.19
N ILE A 377 33.30 0.47 1.70
CA ILE A 377 34.30 1.48 1.31
C ILE A 377 35.20 1.92 2.46
N ILE A 378 34.80 1.75 3.71
CA ILE A 378 35.59 2.06 4.91
C ILE A 378 36.19 0.77 5.46
N THR A 379 37.49 0.78 5.66
CA THR A 379 38.25 -0.37 6.13
C THR A 379 38.58 -0.30 7.61
N SER A 380 37.66 -0.28 8.55
CA SER A 380 37.99 -0.62 9.95
C SER A 380 37.86 0.41 11.06
N SER A 381 37.57 1.66 10.77
CA SER A 381 37.48 2.67 11.85
C SER A 381 36.13 2.69 12.58
N ILE A 382 35.10 2.07 12.02
CA ILE A 382 33.76 2.03 12.61
C ILE A 382 33.55 0.70 13.33
N THR A 383 33.27 0.76 14.63
CA THR A 383 32.98 -0.41 15.45
C THR A 383 31.53 -0.90 15.28
N ALA A 384 30.61 0.03 15.26
CA ALA A 384 29.18 -0.28 15.04
C ALA A 384 28.41 0.97 14.60
N ILE A 385 27.31 0.76 13.89
CA ILE A 385 26.31 1.80 13.61
C ILE A 385 24.97 1.30 14.13
N THR A 386 24.36 2.06 15.04
CA THR A 386 23.04 1.76 15.59
C THR A 386 22.02 2.78 15.10
N THR A 387 20.89 2.31 14.62
CA THR A 387 19.81 3.16 14.13
C THR A 387 18.66 3.18 15.13
N TYR A 388 18.29 4.39 15.53
CA TYR A 388 17.15 4.62 16.42
C TYR A 388 16.06 5.42 15.71
N PHE A 389 14.80 5.05 15.97
CA PHE A 389 13.64 5.86 15.60
C PHE A 389 13.05 6.53 16.84
N ILE A 390 12.52 7.74 16.65
CA ILE A 390 11.79 8.47 17.66
C ILE A 390 10.36 7.96 17.67
N GLU A 391 9.85 7.66 18.88
CA GLU A 391 8.46 7.27 19.10
C GLU A 391 7.87 8.09 20.26
N PRO A 392 6.54 8.35 20.26
CA PRO A 392 5.90 9.01 21.38
C PRO A 392 5.99 8.16 22.65
N GLY A 393 6.11 8.80 23.77
CA GLY A 393 6.12 8.13 25.08
C GLY A 393 4.80 7.42 25.39
N LEU A 394 4.83 6.48 26.33
CA LEU A 394 3.65 5.68 26.70
C LEU A 394 2.56 6.47 27.42
N GLU A 395 2.92 7.51 28.15
CA GLU A 395 2.01 8.40 28.89
C GLU A 395 1.83 9.74 28.14
N GLN A 396 0.67 10.38 28.27
CA GLN A 396 0.37 11.64 27.58
C GLN A 396 1.35 12.77 27.91
N ASP A 397 1.94 12.75 29.10
CA ASP A 397 2.94 13.73 29.55
C ASP A 397 4.37 13.19 29.53
N SER A 398 4.59 12.02 28.93
CA SER A 398 5.93 11.44 28.86
C SER A 398 6.66 11.97 27.64
N ASP A 399 7.93 12.28 27.84
CA ASP A 399 8.87 12.59 26.79
C ASP A 399 8.92 11.46 25.73
N TYR A 400 9.33 11.77 24.49
CA TYR A 400 9.54 10.77 23.46
C TYR A 400 10.60 9.76 23.87
N VAL A 401 10.58 8.61 23.23
CA VAL A 401 11.51 7.50 23.45
C VAL A 401 12.28 7.18 22.17
N LEU A 402 13.45 6.60 22.31
CA LEU A 402 14.25 6.12 21.18
C LEU A 402 14.12 4.60 21.08
N ARG A 403 13.65 4.11 19.95
CA ARG A 403 13.55 2.69 19.66
C ARG A 403 14.75 2.24 18.84
N ASN A 404 15.54 1.31 19.37
CA ASN A 404 16.67 0.72 18.66
C ASN A 404 16.19 -0.26 17.59
N MET A 405 16.23 0.16 16.33
CA MET A 405 15.71 -0.62 15.22
C MET A 405 16.68 -1.67 14.73
N MET A 406 17.96 -1.31 14.64
CA MET A 406 19.00 -2.21 14.12
C MET A 406 20.40 -1.80 14.59
N VAL A 407 21.30 -2.76 14.54
CA VAL A 407 22.73 -2.57 14.78
C VAL A 407 23.51 -3.22 13.65
N THR A 408 24.45 -2.47 13.06
CA THR A 408 25.43 -3.01 12.11
C THR A 408 26.79 -3.07 12.79
N GLY A 409 27.34 -4.27 12.97
CA GLY A 409 28.62 -4.48 13.63
C GLY A 409 29.82 -4.19 12.74
N HIS A 410 31.03 -4.31 13.28
CA HIS A 410 32.31 -4.01 12.63
C HIS A 410 32.58 -4.79 11.32
N LEU A 411 31.91 -5.93 11.13
CA LEU A 411 31.99 -6.72 9.88
C LEU A 411 30.94 -6.32 8.83
N GLY A 412 30.17 -5.26 9.08
CA GLY A 412 29.09 -4.85 8.18
C GLY A 412 27.83 -5.74 8.23
N LEU A 413 27.78 -6.69 9.18
CA LEU A 413 26.61 -7.54 9.38
C LEU A 413 25.55 -6.75 10.15
N THR A 414 24.37 -6.63 9.55
CA THR A 414 23.24 -5.91 10.13
C THR A 414 22.28 -6.87 10.83
N GLU A 415 22.03 -6.62 12.11
CA GLU A 415 21.00 -7.27 12.90
C GLU A 415 19.81 -6.33 13.05
N ILE A 416 18.66 -6.73 12.54
CA ILE A 416 17.40 -6.02 12.68
C ILE A 416 16.63 -6.63 13.84
N HIS A 417 16.27 -5.82 14.82
CA HIS A 417 15.54 -6.29 15.99
C HIS A 417 14.09 -6.61 15.66
N LYS A 418 13.67 -7.87 15.88
CA LYS A 418 12.25 -8.26 15.73
C LYS A 418 11.35 -7.56 16.74
N ASN A 419 11.87 -7.39 17.98
CA ASN A 419 11.25 -6.65 19.05
C ASN A 419 12.21 -5.54 19.48
N PRO A 420 12.22 -4.40 18.78
CA PRO A 420 13.19 -3.35 19.00
C PRO A 420 13.12 -2.80 20.45
N PRO A 421 14.21 -2.81 21.21
CA PRO A 421 14.22 -2.30 22.57
C PRO A 421 14.06 -0.78 22.60
N THR A 422 13.32 -0.30 23.59
CA THR A 422 13.06 1.12 23.80
C THR A 422 14.03 1.70 24.83
N ILE A 423 14.60 2.86 24.53
CA ILE A 423 15.46 3.61 25.42
C ILE A 423 14.66 4.81 25.95
N PHE A 424 14.66 4.95 27.26
CA PHE A 424 14.00 6.06 27.96
C PHE A 424 15.04 7.10 28.40
N ARG A 425 14.76 8.39 28.22
CA ARG A 425 15.66 9.48 28.60
C ARG A 425 16.10 9.39 30.06
N LYS A 426 15.15 9.15 30.98
CA LYS A 426 15.40 9.07 32.42
C LYS A 426 16.31 7.92 32.86
N THR A 427 16.37 6.84 32.09
CA THR A 427 17.13 5.63 32.46
C THR A 427 18.47 5.52 31.74
N CYS A 428 18.76 6.40 30.80
CA CYS A 428 19.89 6.24 29.88
C CYS A 428 20.92 7.38 29.97
N ILE A 429 21.45 7.61 31.17
CA ILE A 429 22.42 8.69 31.46
C ILE A 429 23.63 8.66 30.52
N PHE A 430 24.16 7.45 30.21
CA PHE A 430 25.32 7.28 29.33
C PHE A 430 25.03 7.52 27.84
N ARG A 431 23.77 7.63 27.43
CA ARG A 431 23.36 7.87 26.04
C ARG A 431 22.58 9.17 25.86
N ASP A 432 22.72 10.10 26.81
CA ASP A 432 22.07 11.43 26.75
C ASP A 432 22.43 12.21 25.47
N PHE A 433 23.59 11.93 24.88
CA PHE A 433 24.02 12.54 23.62
C PHE A 433 23.08 12.21 22.45
N LEU A 434 22.40 11.06 22.47
CA LEU A 434 21.38 10.72 21.46
C LEU A 434 20.20 11.67 21.56
N TYR A 435 19.73 11.93 22.77
CA TYR A 435 18.64 12.88 23.01
C TYR A 435 19.04 14.33 22.70
N LYS A 436 20.28 14.72 22.96
CA LYS A 436 20.80 16.01 22.50
C LYS A 436 20.79 16.13 20.99
N CYS A 437 21.16 15.06 20.28
CA CYS A 437 21.13 15.02 18.83
C CYS A 437 19.69 15.18 18.28
N THR A 438 18.69 14.50 18.91
CA THR A 438 17.30 14.61 18.50
C THR A 438 16.70 15.98 18.82
N ASP A 439 16.94 16.51 20.02
CA ASP A 439 16.38 17.80 20.46
C ASP A 439 16.90 18.98 19.62
N SER A 440 18.21 18.95 19.28
CA SER A 440 18.82 20.01 18.46
C SER A 440 18.68 19.77 16.96
N SER A 441 18.34 18.55 16.54
CA SER A 441 18.47 18.11 15.15
C SER A 441 19.86 18.37 14.54
N GLU A 442 20.91 18.30 15.36
CA GLU A 442 22.29 18.52 14.93
C GLU A 442 23.18 17.30 15.22
N VAL A 443 24.33 17.25 14.54
CA VAL A 443 25.34 16.20 14.79
C VAL A 443 25.98 16.44 16.14
N VAL A 444 26.00 15.41 16.98
CA VAL A 444 26.60 15.46 18.32
C VAL A 444 27.78 14.49 18.41
N LEU A 445 28.92 14.99 18.84
CA LEU A 445 30.10 14.18 19.18
C LEU A 445 30.10 13.90 20.68
N ALA A 446 30.28 12.65 21.06
CA ALA A 446 30.32 12.24 22.46
C ALA A 446 31.40 11.21 22.73
N SER A 447 31.96 11.26 23.94
CA SER A 447 32.85 10.22 24.43
C SER A 447 32.24 9.60 25.68
N VAL A 448 31.95 8.31 25.62
CA VAL A 448 31.21 7.58 26.65
C VAL A 448 31.91 6.27 26.93
N CYS A 449 32.24 6.01 28.21
CA CYS A 449 32.90 4.79 28.65
C CYS A 449 34.23 4.47 27.90
N GLY A 450 34.91 5.52 27.39
CA GLY A 450 36.16 5.39 26.64
C GLY A 450 35.97 5.10 25.15
N GLU A 451 34.75 5.08 24.66
CA GLU A 451 34.42 4.98 23.25
C GLU A 451 33.91 6.32 22.72
N ASN A 452 34.17 6.59 21.47
CA ASN A 452 33.75 7.82 20.81
C ASN A 452 32.60 7.54 19.86
N HIS A 453 31.62 8.44 19.90
CA HIS A 453 30.35 8.33 19.16
C HIS A 453 30.12 9.58 18.34
N ILE A 454 29.58 9.39 17.14
CA ILE A 454 29.06 10.46 16.28
C ILE A 454 27.56 10.19 16.12
N ALA A 455 26.71 10.96 16.83
CA ALA A 455 25.28 10.88 16.66
C ALA A 455 24.82 11.83 15.52
N VAL A 456 24.13 11.28 14.54
CA VAL A 456 23.67 12.01 13.36
C VAL A 456 22.16 11.92 13.26
N PRO A 457 21.43 13.05 13.18
CA PRO A 457 19.98 13.01 13.06
C PRO A 457 19.54 12.61 11.66
N LEU A 458 18.56 11.71 11.59
CA LEU A 458 17.73 11.48 10.41
C LEU A 458 16.57 12.46 10.47
N ARG A 459 16.41 13.33 9.48
CA ARG A 459 15.44 14.42 9.51
C ARG A 459 14.24 14.14 8.64
N GLU A 460 13.08 14.60 9.09
CA GLU A 460 11.92 14.78 8.23
C GLU A 460 12.11 15.99 7.30
N ARG A 461 11.19 16.17 6.35
CA ARG A 461 11.19 17.33 5.45
C ARG A 461 11.03 18.66 6.17
N THR A 462 10.40 18.66 7.35
CA THR A 462 10.27 19.80 8.26
C THR A 462 11.60 20.22 8.90
N GLY A 463 12.60 19.34 8.87
CA GLY A 463 13.90 19.53 9.54
C GLY A 463 13.95 18.91 10.93
N GLU A 464 12.83 18.46 11.48
CA GLU A 464 12.78 17.76 12.76
C GLU A 464 13.39 16.36 12.67
N ALA A 465 13.95 15.88 13.78
CA ALA A 465 14.56 14.56 13.81
C ALA A 465 13.47 13.46 13.84
N LEU A 466 13.54 12.54 12.88
CA LEU A 466 12.76 11.31 12.81
C LEU A 466 13.45 10.15 13.56
N GLY A 467 14.76 10.21 13.64
CA GLY A 467 15.61 9.20 14.24
C GLY A 467 17.06 9.66 14.37
N VAL A 468 17.91 8.77 14.85
CA VAL A 468 19.33 9.03 15.05
C VAL A 468 20.15 7.83 14.56
N LEU A 469 21.25 8.10 13.87
CA LEU A 469 22.32 7.16 13.61
C LEU A 469 23.42 7.38 14.63
N ASP A 470 23.71 6.39 15.46
CA ASP A 470 24.84 6.39 16.38
C ASP A 470 26.01 5.62 15.77
N VAL A 471 27.01 6.36 15.30
CA VAL A 471 28.24 5.82 14.73
C VAL A 471 29.28 5.69 15.83
N ASN A 472 29.52 4.47 16.30
CA ASN A 472 30.53 4.15 17.29
C ASN A 472 31.88 3.93 16.59
N ILE A 473 32.87 4.78 16.86
CA ILE A 473 34.22 4.69 16.35
C ILE A 473 35.22 4.10 17.35
N GLY A 474 34.69 3.50 18.41
CA GLY A 474 35.51 2.84 19.44
C GLY A 474 36.43 3.81 20.17
N ARG A 475 37.63 3.34 20.49
CA ARG A 475 38.66 4.12 21.20
C ARG A 475 39.42 5.09 20.29
N SER A 476 39.17 5.06 19.00
CA SER A 476 39.74 6.01 18.04
C SER A 476 39.27 7.43 18.36
N LYS A 477 40.17 8.39 18.36
CA LYS A 477 39.80 9.77 18.73
C LYS A 477 38.97 10.46 17.64
N MET A 478 39.23 10.15 16.36
CA MET A 478 38.52 10.72 15.21
C MET A 478 38.59 9.76 14.02
N LEU A 479 37.62 9.84 13.13
CA LEU A 479 37.72 9.23 11.80
C LEU A 479 38.80 9.93 10.98
N PHE A 480 39.48 9.22 10.10
CA PHE A 480 40.29 9.83 9.10
C PHE A 480 39.47 10.80 8.24
N TYR A 481 40.07 11.86 7.76
CA TYR A 481 39.39 12.91 6.98
C TYR A 481 38.52 12.32 5.84
N ARG A 482 39.05 11.34 5.15
CA ARG A 482 38.39 10.63 4.06
C ARG A 482 37.17 9.85 4.54
N GLU A 483 37.31 9.06 5.60
CA GLU A 483 36.21 8.29 6.18
C GLU A 483 35.08 9.20 6.68
N PHE A 484 35.46 10.34 7.26
CA PHE A 484 34.49 11.35 7.68
C PHE A 484 33.74 11.96 6.47
N LYS A 485 34.43 12.22 5.36
CA LYS A 485 33.78 12.68 4.11
C LYS A 485 32.83 11.60 3.54
N ASP A 486 33.22 10.35 3.58
CA ASP A 486 32.37 9.25 3.13
C ASP A 486 31.12 9.09 3.98
N LEU A 487 31.27 9.21 5.30
CA LEU A 487 30.14 9.24 6.23
C LEU A 487 29.20 10.42 5.92
N GLN A 488 29.75 11.63 5.72
CA GLN A 488 28.95 12.80 5.35
C GLN A 488 28.21 12.60 4.01
N LYS A 489 28.88 12.01 3.03
CA LYS A 489 28.27 11.72 1.72
C LYS A 489 27.12 10.71 1.85
N MET A 490 27.33 9.62 2.58
CA MET A 490 26.29 8.64 2.86
C MET A 490 25.06 9.30 3.51
N ILE A 491 25.28 10.10 4.56
CA ILE A 491 24.20 10.79 5.28
C ILE A 491 23.43 11.71 4.34
N LYS A 492 24.15 12.51 3.53
CA LYS A 492 23.51 13.40 2.54
C LYS A 492 22.63 12.62 1.56
N VAL A 493 23.13 11.51 1.02
CA VAL A 493 22.39 10.67 0.08
C VAL A 493 21.18 10.02 0.76
N ILE A 494 21.34 9.49 1.97
CA ILE A 494 20.22 8.96 2.78
C ILE A 494 19.17 10.05 2.97
N GLN A 495 19.56 11.27 3.37
CA GLN A 495 18.63 12.37 3.59
C GLN A 495 17.84 12.74 2.33
N VAL A 496 18.52 12.82 1.17
CA VAL A 496 17.87 13.11 -0.12
C VAL A 496 16.86 12.00 -0.49
N ALA A 497 17.27 10.74 -0.37
CA ALA A 497 16.41 9.60 -0.66
C ALA A 497 15.20 9.53 0.29
N CYS A 498 15.40 9.79 1.59
CA CYS A 498 14.31 9.86 2.57
C CYS A 498 13.32 10.99 2.25
N ASN A 499 13.83 12.17 1.90
CA ASN A 499 12.99 13.32 1.54
C ASN A 499 12.14 13.03 0.30
N GLU A 500 12.69 12.31 -0.68
CA GLU A 500 11.94 11.90 -1.87
C GLU A 500 10.82 10.93 -1.52
N ILE A 501 11.10 9.86 -0.78
CA ILE A 501 10.09 8.90 -0.33
C ILE A 501 9.00 9.56 0.50
N LEU A 502 9.35 10.39 1.47
CA LEU A 502 8.37 11.10 2.30
C LEU A 502 7.51 12.06 1.47
N GLY A 503 8.12 12.76 0.51
CA GLY A 503 7.39 13.64 -0.40
C GLY A 503 6.44 12.89 -1.36
N GLU A 504 6.82 11.70 -1.80
CA GLU A 504 5.95 10.84 -2.60
C GLU A 504 4.77 10.29 -1.78
N LEU A 505 5.02 9.88 -0.55
CA LEU A 505 3.99 9.34 0.34
C LEU A 505 3.01 10.41 0.83
N SER A 506 3.50 11.65 1.04
CA SER A 506 2.63 12.79 1.36
C SER A 506 1.85 13.33 0.16
N GLY A 507 2.18 12.87 -1.05
CA GLY A 507 1.57 13.34 -2.30
C GLY A 507 2.09 14.71 -2.79
N GLU A 508 3.08 15.30 -2.12
CA GLU A 508 3.71 16.56 -2.54
C GLU A 508 4.63 16.39 -3.75
N ILE A 509 5.24 15.22 -3.88
CA ILE A 509 6.11 14.87 -5.00
C ILE A 509 5.46 13.74 -5.78
N LYS A 510 5.40 13.90 -7.11
CA LYS A 510 4.94 12.83 -7.99
C LYS A 510 6.02 11.74 -8.09
N LYS A 511 5.62 10.46 -7.96
CA LYS A 511 6.53 9.33 -8.18
C LYS A 511 7.21 9.44 -9.54
N ASN A 512 8.54 9.37 -9.53
CA ASN A 512 9.36 9.38 -10.72
C ASN A 512 10.22 8.11 -10.76
N TYR A 513 10.04 7.31 -11.81
CA TYR A 513 10.81 6.09 -12.06
C TYR A 513 11.90 6.42 -13.07
N ILE A 514 13.13 6.58 -12.59
CA ILE A 514 14.28 6.96 -13.44
C ILE A 514 15.01 5.71 -13.92
N LEU A 515 15.20 4.73 -13.03
CA LEU A 515 15.81 3.45 -13.37
C LEU A 515 14.72 2.39 -13.60
N GLU A 516 14.92 1.51 -14.56
CA GLU A 516 13.96 0.46 -14.88
C GLU A 516 13.66 -0.45 -13.68
N ILE A 517 14.67 -0.73 -12.84
CA ILE A 517 14.53 -1.51 -11.61
C ILE A 517 13.59 -0.88 -10.58
N GLU A 518 13.34 0.42 -10.63
CA GLU A 518 12.44 1.08 -9.68
C GLU A 518 10.96 0.66 -9.84
N ASN A 519 10.61 -0.01 -10.94
CA ASN A 519 9.28 -0.59 -11.16
C ASN A 519 9.04 -1.88 -10.36
N VAL A 520 9.70 -2.07 -9.24
CA VAL A 520 9.50 -3.17 -8.27
C VAL A 520 8.65 -2.73 -7.09
N GLY A 521 8.36 -3.66 -6.18
CA GLY A 521 7.59 -3.34 -4.97
C GLY A 521 8.15 -2.15 -4.18
N GLU A 522 7.26 -1.36 -3.58
CA GLU A 522 7.60 -0.06 -2.96
C GLU A 522 8.72 -0.15 -1.92
N VAL A 523 8.74 -1.20 -1.10
CA VAL A 523 9.77 -1.40 -0.07
C VAL A 523 11.15 -1.65 -0.69
N GLN A 524 11.22 -2.44 -1.76
CA GLN A 524 12.46 -2.73 -2.49
C GLN A 524 12.96 -1.48 -3.19
N ARG A 525 12.07 -0.69 -3.77
CA ARG A 525 12.38 0.59 -4.40
C ARG A 525 13.07 1.56 -3.43
N ALA A 526 12.68 1.57 -2.16
CA ALA A 526 13.29 2.44 -1.16
C ALA A 526 14.81 2.23 -1.05
N GLY A 527 15.29 0.98 -1.02
CA GLY A 527 16.72 0.67 -1.05
C GLY A 527 17.40 1.10 -2.36
N ILE A 528 16.70 0.94 -3.49
CA ILE A 528 17.20 1.33 -4.81
C ILE A 528 17.41 2.84 -4.90
N LEU A 529 16.55 3.65 -4.27
CA LEU A 529 16.64 5.10 -4.27
C LEU A 529 17.98 5.61 -3.75
N PHE A 530 18.58 4.97 -2.76
CA PHE A 530 19.92 5.32 -2.29
C PHE A 530 20.94 5.27 -3.43
N PHE A 531 20.97 4.18 -4.16
CA PHE A 531 21.90 4.01 -5.29
C PHE A 531 21.58 4.95 -6.46
N ARG A 532 20.30 5.18 -6.74
CA ARG A 532 19.87 6.12 -7.77
C ARG A 532 20.34 7.54 -7.46
N VAL A 533 20.11 8.01 -6.23
CA VAL A 533 20.55 9.35 -5.80
C VAL A 533 22.08 9.45 -5.88
N MET A 534 22.80 8.42 -5.44
CA MET A 534 24.27 8.36 -5.54
C MET A 534 24.73 8.40 -7.00
N LEU A 535 24.09 7.65 -7.88
CA LEU A 535 24.39 7.63 -9.32
C LEU A 535 24.20 9.00 -9.94
N GLN A 536 23.08 9.66 -9.67
CA GLN A 536 22.77 11.00 -10.18
C GLN A 536 23.77 12.05 -9.69
N GLU A 537 24.19 11.97 -8.42
CA GLU A 537 25.21 12.87 -7.88
C GLU A 537 26.55 12.69 -8.60
N LEU A 538 26.98 11.45 -8.85
CA LEU A 538 28.19 11.15 -9.58
C LEU A 538 28.11 11.59 -11.05
N GLN A 539 27.00 11.36 -11.71
CA GLN A 539 26.75 11.84 -13.08
C GLN A 539 26.81 13.37 -13.14
N GLY A 540 26.23 14.06 -12.15
CA GLY A 540 26.32 15.51 -12.01
C GLY A 540 27.77 16.00 -11.85
N CYS A 541 28.58 15.32 -11.02
CA CYS A 541 30.00 15.63 -10.85
C CYS A 541 30.79 15.39 -12.14
N LEU A 542 30.53 14.31 -12.86
CA LEU A 542 31.19 13.99 -14.12
C LEU A 542 30.89 15.02 -15.23
N ARG A 543 29.66 15.55 -15.26
CA ARG A 543 29.28 16.65 -16.19
C ARG A 543 30.07 17.94 -15.98
N LEU A 544 30.57 18.19 -14.78
CA LEU A 544 31.37 19.38 -14.44
C LEU A 544 32.85 19.24 -14.80
N LEU A 545 33.32 18.05 -15.13
CA LEU A 545 34.67 17.80 -15.53
C LEU A 545 34.94 18.38 -16.93
N THR A 546 36.16 18.89 -17.09
CA THR A 546 36.61 19.49 -18.35
C THR A 546 37.33 18.47 -19.23
N SER A 547 37.53 18.80 -20.50
CA SER A 547 38.32 17.97 -21.42
C SER A 547 39.75 17.77 -20.94
N VAL A 548 40.31 18.73 -20.19
CA VAL A 548 41.67 18.65 -19.63
C VAL A 548 41.78 17.51 -18.62
N ASP A 549 40.75 17.32 -17.79
CA ASP A 549 40.72 16.26 -16.77
C ASP A 549 40.79 14.87 -17.42
N PHE A 550 40.13 14.68 -18.56
CA PHE A 550 40.14 13.42 -19.30
C PHE A 550 41.41 13.23 -20.15
N VAL A 551 41.92 14.30 -20.77
CA VAL A 551 43.14 14.23 -21.55
C VAL A 551 44.35 13.82 -20.68
N SER A 552 44.39 14.28 -19.43
CA SER A 552 45.44 13.88 -18.49
C SER A 552 45.47 12.34 -18.26
N LEU A 553 44.32 11.66 -18.33
CA LEU A 553 44.23 10.21 -18.17
C LEU A 553 44.79 9.44 -19.37
N LEU A 554 44.73 9.99 -20.57
CA LEU A 554 45.24 9.37 -21.79
C LEU A 554 46.79 9.36 -21.83
N LEU A 555 47.44 10.18 -21.01
CA LEU A 555 48.89 10.24 -20.89
C LEU A 555 49.49 9.05 -20.09
N TYR A 556 48.67 8.32 -19.36
CA TYR A 556 49.08 7.10 -18.65
C TYR A 556 49.20 5.94 -19.62
N ASP A 557 50.23 5.97 -20.46
CA ASP A 557 50.52 4.98 -21.49
C ASP A 557 51.75 4.13 -21.09
N TYR A 558 51.58 2.84 -21.07
CA TYR A 558 52.68 1.92 -20.86
C TYR A 558 53.29 1.58 -22.22
N ASN A 559 54.54 1.95 -22.43
CA ASN A 559 55.30 1.53 -23.58
C ASN A 559 56.13 0.28 -23.22
N PRO A 560 55.66 -0.95 -23.54
CA PRO A 560 56.40 -2.18 -23.23
C PRO A 560 57.71 -2.34 -24.00
N LEU A 561 58.00 -1.44 -24.97
CA LEU A 561 59.22 -1.47 -25.80
C LEU A 561 60.38 -0.67 -25.23
N ALA A 562 60.18 0.04 -24.12
CA ALA A 562 61.27 0.64 -23.39
C ALA A 562 61.93 -0.41 -22.52
N GLU A 563 63.03 -1.04 -23.03
CA GLU A 563 63.82 -2.00 -22.26
C GLU A 563 64.23 -1.39 -20.90
N PRO A 564 64.03 -2.10 -19.79
CA PRO A 564 64.44 -1.64 -18.48
C PRO A 564 65.98 -1.66 -18.42
N LYS A 565 66.58 -0.51 -18.46
CA LYS A 565 68.07 -0.36 -18.39
C LYS A 565 68.64 -0.53 -16.99
N SER A 566 67.82 -0.85 -15.98
CA SER A 566 68.24 -1.03 -14.59
C SER A 566 67.16 -1.78 -13.77
N PRO A 567 67.47 -2.40 -12.62
CA PRO A 567 66.46 -2.99 -11.75
C PRO A 567 65.42 -1.92 -11.35
N PRO A 568 64.11 -2.27 -11.33
CA PRO A 568 63.05 -1.28 -11.19
C PRO A 568 63.15 -0.57 -9.82
N ASP A 569 63.45 0.72 -9.88
CA ASP A 569 63.38 1.62 -8.73
C ASP A 569 61.92 1.67 -8.18
N SER A 570 61.76 2.02 -6.92
CA SER A 570 60.42 2.15 -6.29
C SER A 570 59.47 3.04 -7.09
N LYS A 571 59.98 4.10 -7.71
CA LYS A 571 59.22 5.03 -8.56
C LYS A 571 58.72 4.41 -9.86
N SER A 572 59.46 3.44 -10.47
CA SER A 572 59.00 2.77 -11.68
C SER A 572 57.86 1.79 -11.40
N LYS A 573 57.88 1.11 -10.23
CA LYS A 573 56.80 0.23 -9.79
C LYS A 573 55.53 1.01 -9.47
N GLU A 574 55.65 2.16 -8.85
CA GLU A 574 54.54 3.06 -8.56
C GLU A 574 53.87 3.59 -9.84
N LEU A 575 54.70 3.97 -10.83
CA LEU A 575 54.21 4.38 -12.15
C LEU A 575 53.45 3.24 -12.88
N GLU A 576 53.98 2.04 -12.86
CA GLU A 576 53.33 0.86 -13.45
C GLU A 576 51.99 0.57 -12.76
N ALA A 577 51.92 0.65 -11.43
CA ALA A 577 50.69 0.47 -10.67
C ALA A 577 49.65 1.55 -11.04
N ASN A 578 50.06 2.80 -11.16
CA ASN A 578 49.17 3.90 -11.56
C ASN A 578 48.66 3.75 -13.01
N ILE A 579 49.51 3.34 -13.94
CA ILE A 579 49.12 3.05 -15.33
C ILE A 579 48.06 1.91 -15.34
N LYS A 580 48.31 0.84 -14.62
CA LYS A 580 47.41 -0.27 -14.53
C LYS A 580 46.05 0.15 -13.96
N LEU A 581 46.04 0.92 -12.87
CA LEU A 581 44.84 1.46 -12.24
C LEU A 581 44.00 2.27 -13.23
N VAL A 582 44.59 3.23 -13.94
CA VAL A 582 43.88 4.05 -14.92
C VAL A 582 43.32 3.20 -16.07
N GLN A 583 44.15 2.30 -16.61
CA GLN A 583 43.73 1.43 -17.73
C GLN A 583 42.61 0.47 -17.32
N ASP A 584 42.70 -0.14 -16.16
CA ASP A 584 41.67 -1.10 -15.68
C ASP A 584 40.36 -0.41 -15.46
N ILE A 585 40.33 0.76 -14.80
CA ILE A 585 39.11 1.54 -14.60
C ILE A 585 38.50 1.95 -15.93
N LEU A 586 39.28 2.49 -16.86
CA LEU A 586 38.77 2.94 -18.15
C LEU A 586 38.30 1.77 -19.04
N LYS A 587 38.98 0.63 -19.01
CA LYS A 587 38.51 -0.60 -19.69
C LYS A 587 37.17 -1.09 -19.11
N ALA A 588 37.02 -1.05 -17.78
CA ALA A 588 35.74 -1.38 -17.16
C ALA A 588 34.63 -0.46 -17.64
N ILE A 589 34.88 0.84 -17.74
CA ILE A 589 33.90 1.83 -18.25
C ILE A 589 33.56 1.57 -19.72
N ILE A 590 34.53 1.30 -20.56
CA ILE A 590 34.30 0.97 -21.96
C ILE A 590 33.40 -0.26 -22.11
N LEU A 591 33.60 -1.28 -21.26
CA LEU A 591 32.81 -2.52 -21.31
C LEU A 591 31.34 -2.34 -20.92
N PHE A 592 30.97 -1.30 -20.17
CA PHE A 592 29.56 -0.98 -19.92
C PHE A 592 28.83 -0.58 -21.22
N PHE A 593 29.53 0.10 -22.14
CA PHE A 593 28.94 0.61 -23.38
C PHE A 593 29.23 -0.28 -24.58
N HIS A 594 30.33 -1.04 -24.54
CA HIS A 594 30.84 -1.88 -25.61
C HIS A 594 31.13 -3.31 -25.13
N PRO A 595 30.11 -4.06 -24.72
CA PRO A 595 30.29 -5.43 -24.21
C PRO A 595 30.86 -6.40 -25.26
N GLU A 596 30.71 -6.09 -26.55
CA GLU A 596 31.26 -6.87 -27.66
C GLU A 596 32.80 -6.92 -27.67
N LEU A 597 33.46 -5.95 -27.03
CA LEU A 597 34.93 -5.90 -26.94
C LEU A 597 35.49 -6.95 -25.99
N GLU A 598 34.70 -7.59 -25.17
CA GLU A 598 35.14 -8.68 -24.28
C GLU A 598 35.87 -9.79 -25.04
N LEU A 599 35.36 -10.15 -26.20
CA LEU A 599 35.93 -11.22 -27.06
C LEU A 599 36.97 -10.69 -28.03
N SER A 600 37.20 -9.40 -28.11
CA SER A 600 38.11 -8.75 -29.02
C SER A 600 39.52 -8.60 -28.45
N SER A 601 40.53 -8.73 -29.32
CA SER A 601 41.92 -8.36 -28.98
C SER A 601 42.07 -6.85 -28.74
N ASP A 602 41.08 -6.05 -29.10
CA ASP A 602 41.14 -4.59 -29.04
C ASP A 602 41.22 -4.07 -27.61
N LEU A 603 40.55 -4.77 -26.66
CA LEU A 603 40.62 -4.43 -25.23
C LEU A 603 42.04 -4.60 -24.63
N ARG A 604 42.86 -5.46 -25.23
CA ARG A 604 44.27 -5.61 -24.82
C ARG A 604 45.18 -4.53 -25.36
N ASN A 605 44.75 -3.84 -26.41
CA ASN A 605 45.51 -2.76 -27.04
C ASN A 605 45.03 -1.41 -26.51
N TRP A 606 45.88 -0.75 -25.71
CA TRP A 606 45.54 0.52 -25.07
C TRP A 606 45.25 1.63 -26.10
N ASP A 607 45.99 1.71 -27.20
CA ASP A 607 45.73 2.69 -28.24
C ASP A 607 44.38 2.59 -28.89
N LYS A 608 43.86 1.36 -28.99
CA LYS A 608 42.49 1.15 -29.44
C LYS A 608 41.47 1.53 -28.37
N CYS A 609 41.75 1.22 -27.10
CA CYS A 609 40.89 1.63 -25.98
C CYS A 609 40.72 3.15 -25.90
N LYS A 610 41.80 3.92 -26.14
CA LYS A 610 41.78 5.39 -26.17
C LYS A 610 40.74 5.97 -27.14
N LEU A 611 40.43 5.28 -28.26
CA LEU A 611 39.43 5.73 -29.23
C LEU A 611 38.03 5.82 -28.67
N TYR A 612 37.70 5.01 -27.64
CA TYR A 612 36.42 5.00 -26.97
C TYR A 612 36.31 6.08 -25.90
N ILE A 613 37.42 6.68 -25.47
CA ILE A 613 37.48 7.75 -24.47
C ILE A 613 37.37 9.09 -25.20
N ASN A 614 36.20 9.45 -25.62
CA ASN A 614 35.89 10.63 -26.42
C ASN A 614 34.86 11.54 -25.69
N ARG A 615 34.50 12.64 -26.31
CA ARG A 615 33.56 13.63 -25.74
C ARG A 615 32.20 13.06 -25.41
N TYR A 616 31.76 12.00 -26.09
CA TYR A 616 30.47 11.37 -25.87
C TYR A 616 30.46 10.43 -24.66
N LEU A 617 31.63 10.08 -24.11
CA LEU A 617 31.72 9.18 -22.97
C LEU A 617 30.92 9.71 -21.76
N VAL A 618 31.06 11.00 -21.46
CA VAL A 618 30.32 11.62 -20.34
C VAL A 618 28.85 11.68 -20.61
N GLU A 619 28.43 11.99 -21.84
CA GLU A 619 27.02 11.97 -22.24
C GLU A 619 26.44 10.55 -22.07
N ASN A 620 27.13 9.55 -22.57
CA ASN A 620 26.73 8.14 -22.43
C ASN A 620 26.65 7.72 -20.95
N ILE A 621 27.60 8.11 -20.10
CA ILE A 621 27.57 7.84 -18.65
C ILE A 621 26.35 8.48 -18.02
N CYS A 622 26.00 9.71 -18.39
CA CYS A 622 24.87 10.45 -17.82
C CYS A 622 23.50 9.88 -18.18
N ASP A 623 23.41 9.26 -19.35
CA ASP A 623 22.16 8.67 -19.86
C ASP A 623 22.07 7.15 -19.61
N PHE A 624 23.10 6.57 -18.98
CA PHE A 624 23.18 5.13 -18.75
C PHE A 624 22.29 4.67 -17.60
N ASP A 625 21.34 3.76 -17.91
CA ASP A 625 20.61 3.00 -16.90
C ASP A 625 21.24 1.60 -16.74
N PRO A 626 21.96 1.34 -15.62
CA PRO A 626 22.59 0.04 -15.37
C PRO A 626 21.59 -1.09 -15.14
N THR A 627 20.29 -0.81 -15.06
CA THR A 627 19.23 -1.78 -14.76
C THR A 627 18.37 -2.13 -15.97
N ALA A 628 18.65 -1.53 -17.13
CA ALA A 628 17.91 -1.80 -18.36
C ALA A 628 17.95 -3.28 -18.77
N ARG A 629 16.80 -3.81 -19.20
CA ARG A 629 16.63 -5.25 -19.53
C ARG A 629 17.52 -5.77 -20.64
N ASN A 630 17.94 -4.90 -21.55
CA ASN A 630 18.68 -5.26 -22.74
C ASN A 630 20.20 -5.26 -22.58
N LEU A 631 20.71 -5.00 -21.38
CA LEU A 631 22.16 -4.92 -21.13
C LEU A 631 22.80 -6.30 -21.15
N LYS A 632 23.74 -6.50 -22.08
CA LYS A 632 24.56 -7.72 -22.21
C LYS A 632 25.97 -7.51 -21.68
N VAL A 633 26.07 -7.10 -20.42
CA VAL A 633 27.35 -6.80 -19.78
C VAL A 633 27.86 -7.97 -18.95
N ASN A 634 29.14 -8.31 -19.10
CA ASN A 634 29.79 -9.33 -18.26
C ASN A 634 30.19 -8.72 -16.92
N LEU A 635 29.32 -8.89 -15.93
CA LEU A 635 29.50 -8.36 -14.57
C LEU A 635 30.78 -8.87 -13.89
N LYS A 636 31.17 -10.12 -14.17
CA LYS A 636 32.35 -10.72 -13.54
C LYS A 636 33.63 -10.06 -14.04
N LEU A 637 33.73 -9.85 -15.34
CA LEU A 637 34.91 -9.22 -15.94
C LEU A 637 35.09 -7.77 -15.48
N ILE A 638 33.99 -7.01 -15.39
CA ILE A 638 34.02 -5.64 -14.88
C ILE A 638 34.38 -5.62 -13.39
N ASP A 639 33.81 -6.55 -12.61
CA ASP A 639 34.11 -6.70 -11.19
C ASP A 639 35.59 -7.04 -10.96
N ASP A 640 36.21 -7.87 -11.81
CA ASP A 640 37.64 -8.20 -11.75
C ASP A 640 38.51 -6.95 -12.03
N TYR A 641 38.14 -6.09 -12.98
CA TYR A 641 38.86 -4.85 -13.24
C TYR A 641 38.72 -3.84 -12.10
N ILE A 642 37.51 -3.62 -11.61
CA ILE A 642 37.25 -2.64 -10.54
C ILE A 642 37.71 -3.15 -9.19
N GLY A 643 37.42 -4.42 -8.86
CA GLY A 643 37.80 -5.07 -7.59
C GLY A 643 39.29 -5.33 -7.43
N GLY A 644 40.06 -5.27 -8.51
CA GLY A 644 41.54 -5.34 -8.49
C GLY A 644 42.22 -4.13 -7.86
N HIS A 645 41.48 -3.03 -7.64
CA HIS A 645 41.98 -1.78 -7.09
C HIS A 645 41.18 -1.39 -5.84
N SER A 646 41.93 -1.05 -4.78
CA SER A 646 41.30 -0.55 -3.56
C SER A 646 40.93 0.92 -3.75
N ARG A 647 39.87 1.33 -3.05
CA ARG A 647 39.49 2.75 -3.03
C ARG A 647 40.61 3.66 -2.51
N THR A 648 41.47 3.16 -1.65
CA THR A 648 42.62 3.88 -1.11
C THR A 648 43.63 4.21 -2.21
N GLU A 649 43.94 3.23 -3.06
CA GLU A 649 44.82 3.42 -4.22
C GLU A 649 44.26 4.46 -5.20
N VAL A 650 42.93 4.39 -5.49
CA VAL A 650 42.24 5.35 -6.37
C VAL A 650 42.32 6.77 -5.80
N TRP A 651 42.16 6.92 -4.49
CA TRP A 651 42.25 8.22 -3.82
C TRP A 651 43.70 8.76 -3.76
N GLU A 652 44.69 7.91 -3.43
CA GLU A 652 46.09 8.26 -3.38
C GLU A 652 46.62 8.67 -4.74
N PHE A 653 46.06 8.11 -5.81
CA PHE A 653 46.36 8.54 -7.18
C PHE A 653 46.01 10.01 -7.42
N GLY A 654 45.02 10.56 -6.74
CA GLY A 654 44.72 11.99 -6.67
C GLY A 654 44.11 12.62 -7.92
N ASN A 655 43.60 11.81 -8.88
CA ASN A 655 42.90 12.31 -10.05
C ASN A 655 41.39 12.21 -9.86
N ILE A 656 40.72 13.34 -9.87
CA ILE A 656 39.29 13.47 -9.58
C ILE A 656 38.39 12.74 -10.61
N ALA A 657 38.81 12.73 -11.89
CA ALA A 657 38.07 12.06 -12.95
C ALA A 657 38.09 10.55 -12.75
N ILE A 658 39.23 9.95 -12.42
CA ILE A 658 39.34 8.51 -12.12
C ILE A 658 38.57 8.16 -10.88
N GLU A 659 38.60 9.01 -9.86
CA GLU A 659 37.83 8.78 -8.63
C GLU A 659 36.33 8.73 -8.93
N TYR A 660 35.77 9.67 -9.68
CA TYR A 660 34.36 9.69 -10.04
C TYR A 660 33.97 8.54 -10.96
N LEU A 661 34.81 8.18 -11.94
CA LEU A 661 34.56 7.05 -12.83
C LEU A 661 34.60 5.72 -12.09
N TYR A 662 35.53 5.53 -11.16
CA TYR A 662 35.60 4.35 -10.31
C TYR A 662 34.32 4.19 -9.47
N HIS A 663 33.89 5.27 -8.80
CA HIS A 663 32.68 5.24 -7.99
C HIS A 663 31.42 5.01 -8.83
N TRP A 664 31.33 5.62 -10.00
CA TRP A 664 30.25 5.41 -10.93
C TRP A 664 30.16 3.93 -11.36
N ALA A 665 31.26 3.35 -11.77
CA ALA A 665 31.32 1.94 -12.14
C ALA A 665 30.94 1.01 -10.98
N TYR A 666 31.40 1.34 -9.78
CA TYR A 666 31.08 0.59 -8.56
C TYR A 666 29.57 0.62 -8.25
N ILE A 667 28.92 1.79 -8.34
CA ILE A 667 27.47 1.91 -8.13
C ILE A 667 26.67 1.20 -9.23
N CYS A 668 27.11 1.30 -10.48
CA CYS A 668 26.49 0.55 -11.59
C CYS A 668 26.54 -0.97 -11.36
N LEU A 669 27.69 -1.50 -10.95
CA LEU A 669 27.83 -2.92 -10.59
C LEU A 669 26.92 -3.32 -9.43
N ALA A 670 26.80 -2.49 -8.39
CA ALA A 670 25.93 -2.74 -7.24
C ALA A 670 24.45 -2.82 -7.68
N LEU A 671 24.01 -1.88 -8.51
CA LEU A 671 22.65 -1.87 -9.09
C LEU A 671 22.38 -3.08 -9.97
N MET A 672 23.32 -3.48 -10.82
CA MET A 672 23.18 -4.66 -11.67
C MET A 672 23.13 -5.97 -10.87
N LYS A 673 23.94 -6.08 -9.82
CA LYS A 673 23.90 -7.22 -8.88
C LYS A 673 22.57 -7.28 -8.13
N LEU A 674 22.06 -6.12 -7.71
CA LEU A 674 20.76 -6.00 -7.06
C LEU A 674 19.61 -6.39 -8.00
N ASN A 675 19.64 -5.90 -9.26
CA ASN A 675 18.66 -6.25 -10.29
C ASN A 675 18.57 -7.77 -10.52
N LYS A 676 19.72 -8.44 -10.59
CA LYS A 676 19.79 -9.91 -10.68
C LYS A 676 19.12 -10.60 -9.48
N LYS A 677 19.38 -10.13 -8.27
CA LYS A 677 18.77 -10.70 -7.05
C LYS A 677 17.26 -10.52 -7.03
N ILE A 678 16.76 -9.36 -7.37
CA ILE A 678 15.31 -9.06 -7.39
C ILE A 678 14.61 -9.94 -8.43
N ASN A 679 15.13 -10.02 -9.64
CA ASN A 679 14.54 -10.83 -10.72
C ASN A 679 14.56 -12.34 -10.41
N SER A 680 15.49 -12.83 -9.59
CA SER A 680 15.54 -14.23 -9.15
C SER A 680 14.59 -14.54 -7.98
N ALA A 681 14.10 -13.55 -7.27
CA ALA A 681 13.29 -13.69 -6.04
C ALA A 681 11.77 -13.67 -6.28
N ILE A 682 11.29 -13.63 -7.52
CA ILE A 682 9.86 -13.56 -7.85
C ILE A 682 9.22 -14.92 -7.62
N SER A 683 8.87 -15.20 -6.37
CA SER A 683 8.02 -16.33 -5.99
C SER A 683 7.01 -15.85 -4.96
N PRO A 684 5.69 -16.08 -5.14
CA PRO A 684 4.72 -15.69 -4.14
C PRO A 684 4.97 -16.45 -2.83
N PRO A 685 4.88 -15.79 -1.67
CA PRO A 685 5.07 -16.47 -0.38
C PRO A 685 3.96 -17.51 -0.17
N LEU A 686 4.34 -18.68 0.36
CA LEU A 686 3.40 -19.73 0.74
C LEU A 686 2.57 -19.30 1.96
N PRO A 687 1.30 -19.69 2.05
CA PRO A 687 0.46 -19.39 3.22
C PRO A 687 1.03 -20.01 4.50
N SER A 688 1.10 -19.23 5.57
CA SER A 688 1.52 -19.74 6.89
C SER A 688 0.31 -20.11 7.74
N LYS A 689 0.49 -21.08 8.63
CA LYS A 689 -0.42 -21.36 9.75
C LYS A 689 0.00 -20.46 10.90
N THR A 690 -0.85 -19.52 11.29
CA THR A 690 -0.64 -18.64 12.45
C THR A 690 -1.62 -19.00 13.55
N ASP A 691 -1.09 -19.36 14.72
CA ASP A 691 -1.88 -20.03 15.78
C ASP A 691 -2.34 -19.13 16.95
N SER A 692 -2.04 -17.83 16.99
CA SER A 692 -2.22 -17.10 18.26
C SER A 692 -2.75 -15.67 18.17
N TYR A 693 -3.15 -15.14 17.02
CA TYR A 693 -3.55 -13.74 16.87
C TYR A 693 -5.07 -13.59 16.67
N MET A 694 -5.64 -12.47 17.10
CA MET A 694 -7.04 -12.10 16.81
C MET A 694 -7.30 -11.90 15.32
N TYR A 695 -6.27 -11.78 14.53
CA TYR A 695 -6.25 -11.76 13.07
C TYR A 695 -5.13 -12.66 12.55
N ALA A 696 -5.21 -13.07 11.29
CA ALA A 696 -4.15 -13.74 10.58
C ALA A 696 -3.60 -12.84 9.47
N LYS A 697 -2.29 -12.84 9.29
CA LYS A 697 -1.59 -12.10 8.23
C LYS A 697 -0.77 -13.03 7.35
N MET A 698 -0.31 -12.52 6.20
CA MET A 698 0.61 -13.25 5.34
C MET A 698 2.04 -13.28 5.94
N PRO A 699 2.74 -14.42 5.83
CA PRO A 699 4.15 -14.48 6.17
C PRO A 699 4.96 -13.69 5.13
N GLY A 700 5.86 -12.85 5.58
CA GLY A 700 6.84 -12.17 4.72
C GLY A 700 6.57 -10.70 4.42
N GLU A 701 5.59 -10.05 5.04
CA GLU A 701 5.44 -8.60 4.94
C GLU A 701 6.60 -7.80 5.58
N SER A 702 7.40 -8.40 6.44
CA SER A 702 8.68 -7.82 6.84
C SER A 702 9.81 -8.46 6.03
N LEU A 703 10.13 -7.88 4.90
CA LEU A 703 11.34 -8.20 4.10
C LEU A 703 12.66 -7.86 4.83
N LEU A 704 12.56 -7.22 5.98
CA LEU A 704 13.68 -6.84 6.85
C LEU A 704 14.46 -8.03 7.45
N GLY A 705 14.01 -9.25 7.26
CA GLY A 705 14.68 -10.46 7.78
C GLY A 705 15.52 -11.27 6.80
N LYS A 706 15.70 -10.80 5.56
CA LYS A 706 16.41 -11.55 4.50
C LYS A 706 17.35 -10.69 3.66
N CYS A 707 17.93 -9.65 4.21
CA CYS A 707 19.09 -8.98 3.61
C CYS A 707 20.37 -9.40 4.31
#